data_f9384e06afc3fc70dfd8d3d9b93b2674
#
_entry.id   f9384e06afc3fc70dfd8d3d9b93b2674
#
_cell.length_a   1.000
_cell.length_b   1.000
_cell.length_c   1.000
_cell.angle_alpha   90.00
_cell.angle_beta   90.00
_cell.angle_gamma   90.00
#
_symmetry.space_group_name_H-M   'P 1'
#
loop_
_entity.id
_entity.type
_entity.pdbx_description
1 polymer ?
#
loop_
_entity_poly.entity_id
_entity_poly.type
_entity_poly.pdbx_seq_one_letter_code
_entity_poly.pdbx_strand_id
1 'polypeptide(L)'
;TSVWWLVLPLAGAIVGAAIPLLSPLGGVWSVLGSLLGAFVGVVADFTPQVRDWISTRARNKWIAEVSGDSGPIGKAHLDSLRIHRSDRDVKEYVRRDAHDELHALLKDRTPVLVEGPSMAGKTRLVVEVLRKEWPDARVLFPKSDDDVEKLLENWRRPIRDTIIFLDELERFLGKEEFTLGVLNTWTDDSCTVVATTTRMNYTRWRAELDSKFPGWEIVNRFHTLPLEAKLSNTELEAVRNTSYAKDLASIEQLGLGRVLGRAEDIRRRFTSALDSHKGRASLVKAAVDWSRVGLGSANKEALLTLAKAYDDDLWEDPDWEAEWSWVIGKTTDAPLVLRTGKDSWEALDLIAEEADWPLTKTTLRTMATCPHTALQAVILLFQMFSKRLLRRNTAPKSLVQEAADLLQESSSKNPTNGKLLIAYATFLTDIRPDHDRAEELYERAIKADPNNATFLGSYATFLTNIRPDHDRAEELYERAIKADPNNATFLGSYATFLTNIRPDHDRAEELYERAIKADPNKPMILGNYANLLTDIRRDHDQAEEYYKQALTIDPNNAAVLGNYANLLTNIRRNHNQAEELYKKALTIDPNNATFLGNYANLLTNIRRNHDQAEEYYKKALTIDSNNATVLCSYATFLTHIRPDHDRAEELYKQ
;
A
#
# COMPACT_ATOMS: atom_id res chain seq x y z
N THR A 1 -0.12 -37.70 3.91
CA THR A 1 -1.41 -37.72 4.65
C THR A 1 -2.63 -37.58 3.74
N SER A 2 -2.46 -37.41 2.44
CA SER A 2 -3.56 -37.12 1.48
C SER A 2 -4.16 -38.36 0.78
N VAL A 3 -3.68 -39.56 1.05
CA VAL A 3 -4.11 -40.77 0.33
C VAL A 3 -5.28 -41.50 1.03
N TRP A 4 -5.42 -41.38 2.31
CA TRP A 4 -6.47 -42.06 3.10
C TRP A 4 -7.89 -41.55 2.83
N TRP A 5 -8.05 -40.33 2.31
CA TRP A 5 -9.34 -39.72 1.97
C TRP A 5 -10.04 -40.33 0.75
N LEU A 6 -9.25 -40.94 -0.11
CA LEU A 6 -9.77 -41.65 -1.31
C LEU A 6 -10.03 -43.14 -1.03
N VAL A 7 -9.35 -43.71 -0.05
CA VAL A 7 -9.39 -45.14 0.23
C VAL A 7 -10.64 -45.56 1.02
N LEU A 8 -11.11 -44.75 1.95
CA LEU A 8 -12.28 -45.08 2.79
C LEU A 8 -13.62 -45.10 2.02
N PRO A 9 -13.93 -44.11 1.16
CA PRO A 9 -15.15 -44.16 0.32
C PRO A 9 -15.08 -45.25 -0.73
N LEU A 10 -13.90 -45.51 -1.31
CA LEU A 10 -13.70 -46.60 -2.26
C LEU A 10 -13.81 -47.98 -1.60
N ALA A 11 -13.29 -48.17 -0.41
CA ALA A 11 -13.43 -49.40 0.34
C ALA A 11 -14.90 -49.65 0.73
N GLY A 12 -15.66 -48.64 1.12
CA GLY A 12 -17.09 -48.72 1.40
C GLY A 12 -17.92 -49.07 0.16
N ALA A 13 -17.60 -48.46 -0.99
CA ALA A 13 -18.27 -48.74 -2.24
C ALA A 13 -17.95 -50.16 -2.80
N ILE A 14 -16.71 -50.64 -2.65
CA ILE A 14 -16.28 -51.97 -3.07
C ILE A 14 -16.92 -53.05 -2.18
N VAL A 15 -16.99 -52.85 -0.88
CA VAL A 15 -17.64 -53.75 0.07
C VAL A 15 -19.15 -53.81 -0.20
N GLY A 16 -19.80 -52.64 -0.42
CA GLY A 16 -21.22 -52.55 -0.76
C GLY A 16 -21.60 -53.24 -2.09
N ALA A 17 -20.70 -53.19 -3.08
CA ALA A 17 -20.91 -53.83 -4.40
C ALA A 17 -20.61 -55.36 -4.40
N ALA A 18 -19.77 -55.86 -3.50
CA ALA A 18 -19.38 -57.27 -3.43
C ALA A 18 -20.35 -58.14 -2.61
N ILE A 19 -21.16 -57.56 -1.75
CA ILE A 19 -22.11 -58.28 -0.89
C ILE A 19 -23.23 -59.02 -1.67
N PRO A 20 -23.77 -58.52 -2.80
CA PRO A 20 -24.77 -59.26 -3.58
C PRO A 20 -24.24 -60.49 -4.31
N LEU A 21 -22.92 -60.64 -4.46
CA LEU A 21 -22.28 -61.70 -5.26
C LEU A 21 -21.91 -62.96 -4.44
N LEU A 22 -22.11 -62.95 -3.13
CA LEU A 22 -21.68 -64.02 -2.21
C LEU A 22 -22.83 -64.63 -1.41
N SER A 23 -23.97 -65.00 -2.02
CA SER A 23 -25.01 -65.72 -1.30
C SER A 23 -24.93 -67.23 -1.51
N PRO A 24 -25.02 -68.05 -0.35
CA PRO A 24 -26.32 -68.53 0.09
C PRO A 24 -26.63 -68.49 1.59
N LEU A 25 -26.18 -67.49 2.32
CA LEU A 25 -26.46 -67.34 3.76
C LEU A 25 -27.23 -66.02 4.03
N GLY A 26 -28.49 -65.97 3.59
CA GLY A 26 -29.28 -64.74 3.47
C GLY A 26 -29.66 -64.00 4.76
N GLY A 27 -29.50 -64.59 5.98
CA GLY A 27 -29.92 -63.92 7.22
C GLY A 27 -28.80 -63.19 7.96
N VAL A 28 -27.59 -63.72 7.95
CA VAL A 28 -26.46 -63.15 8.69
C VAL A 28 -25.86 -61.95 7.94
N TRP A 29 -25.90 -61.99 6.61
CA TRP A 29 -25.36 -60.92 5.78
C TRP A 29 -26.24 -59.66 5.73
N SER A 30 -27.56 -59.79 5.91
CA SER A 30 -28.45 -58.63 6.02
C SER A 30 -28.21 -57.84 7.31
N VAL A 31 -27.91 -58.52 8.41
CA VAL A 31 -27.59 -57.89 9.69
C VAL A 31 -26.19 -57.23 9.66
N LEU A 32 -25.22 -57.92 9.06
CA LEU A 32 -23.88 -57.39 8.84
C LEU A 32 -23.89 -56.19 7.86
N GLY A 33 -24.66 -56.26 6.78
CA GLY A 33 -24.86 -55.17 5.84
C GLY A 33 -25.53 -53.96 6.48
N SER A 34 -26.52 -54.17 7.34
CA SER A 34 -27.17 -53.09 8.12
C SER A 34 -26.25 -52.49 9.17
N LEU A 35 -25.44 -53.29 9.83
CA LEU A 35 -24.42 -52.79 10.79
C LEU A 35 -23.28 -52.04 10.08
N LEU A 36 -22.82 -52.51 8.93
CA LEU A 36 -21.82 -51.83 8.11
C LEU A 36 -22.40 -50.54 7.53
N GLY A 37 -23.63 -50.54 7.05
CA GLY A 37 -24.32 -49.35 6.57
C GLY A 37 -24.51 -48.30 7.67
N ALA A 38 -24.92 -48.75 8.86
CA ALA A 38 -25.01 -47.89 10.03
C ALA A 38 -23.62 -47.33 10.48
N PHE A 39 -22.57 -48.19 10.41
CA PHE A 39 -21.20 -47.74 10.74
C PHE A 39 -20.67 -46.76 9.69
N VAL A 40 -20.91 -46.98 8.40
CA VAL A 40 -20.55 -46.04 7.32
C VAL A 40 -21.35 -44.76 7.44
N GLY A 41 -22.65 -44.82 7.80
CA GLY A 41 -23.47 -43.63 8.07
C GLY A 41 -22.92 -42.80 9.24
N VAL A 42 -22.62 -43.45 10.37
CA VAL A 42 -22.01 -42.81 11.53
C VAL A 42 -20.64 -42.21 11.19
N VAL A 43 -19.80 -42.91 10.44
CA VAL A 43 -18.50 -42.39 10.00
C VAL A 43 -18.67 -41.21 9.02
N ALA A 44 -19.67 -41.25 8.16
CA ALA A 44 -19.99 -40.15 7.24
C ALA A 44 -20.48 -38.91 7.98
N ASP A 45 -21.27 -39.08 9.04
CA ASP A 45 -21.73 -37.95 9.89
C ASP A 45 -20.62 -37.37 10.76
N PHE A 46 -19.64 -38.19 11.18
CA PHE A 46 -18.47 -37.72 11.94
C PHE A 46 -17.36 -37.13 11.06
N THR A 47 -17.31 -37.39 9.76
CA THR A 47 -16.26 -36.91 8.87
C THR A 47 -16.18 -35.37 8.78
N PRO A 48 -17.26 -34.61 8.74
CA PRO A 48 -17.20 -33.14 8.80
C PRO A 48 -16.60 -32.65 10.14
N GLN A 49 -17.06 -33.20 11.27
CA GLN A 49 -16.61 -32.82 12.60
C GLN A 49 -15.15 -33.16 12.84
N VAL A 50 -14.69 -34.32 12.39
CA VAL A 50 -13.27 -34.73 12.48
C VAL A 50 -12.41 -33.84 11.58
N ARG A 51 -12.89 -33.50 10.40
CA ARG A 51 -12.21 -32.59 9.47
C ARG A 51 -12.08 -31.18 10.06
N ASP A 52 -13.16 -30.65 10.66
CA ASP A 52 -13.15 -29.37 11.33
C ASP A 52 -12.24 -29.38 12.58
N TRP A 53 -12.22 -30.47 13.32
CA TRP A 53 -11.31 -30.62 14.45
C TRP A 53 -9.83 -30.63 14.03
N ILE A 54 -9.49 -31.39 12.95
CA ILE A 54 -8.11 -31.42 12.40
C ILE A 54 -7.72 -30.06 11.84
N SER A 55 -8.60 -29.42 11.08
CA SER A 55 -8.34 -28.09 10.50
C SER A 55 -8.16 -27.02 11.59
N THR A 56 -9.01 -27.05 12.62
CA THR A 56 -8.93 -26.16 13.78
C THR A 56 -7.64 -26.39 14.59
N ARG A 57 -7.24 -27.65 14.79
CA ARG A 57 -6.00 -27.98 15.48
C ARG A 57 -4.76 -27.54 14.70
N ALA A 58 -4.75 -27.74 13.38
CA ALA A 58 -3.67 -27.30 12.51
C ALA A 58 -3.56 -25.77 12.47
N ARG A 59 -4.71 -25.07 12.37
CA ARG A 59 -4.80 -23.62 12.45
C ARG A 59 -4.25 -23.10 13.78
N ASN A 60 -4.73 -23.66 14.91
CA ASN A 60 -4.31 -23.22 16.23
C ASN A 60 -2.82 -23.45 16.48
N LYS A 61 -2.26 -24.55 15.96
CA LYS A 61 -0.82 -24.81 16.03
C LYS A 61 -0.04 -23.76 15.26
N TRP A 62 -0.48 -23.42 14.05
CA TRP A 62 0.19 -22.41 13.24
C TRP A 62 0.09 -21.00 13.83
N ILE A 63 -1.08 -20.61 14.37
CA ILE A 63 -1.22 -19.35 15.11
C ILE A 63 -0.22 -19.28 16.26
N ALA A 64 -0.03 -20.39 17.00
CA ALA A 64 0.94 -20.45 18.08
C ALA A 64 2.39 -20.34 17.59
N GLU A 65 2.72 -20.93 16.43
CA GLU A 65 4.05 -20.85 15.82
C GLU A 65 4.40 -19.41 15.40
N VAL A 66 3.43 -18.64 14.89
CA VAL A 66 3.62 -17.24 14.44
C VAL A 66 3.51 -16.26 15.59
N SER A 67 2.53 -16.43 16.49
CA SER A 67 2.24 -15.44 17.55
C SER A 67 3.00 -15.70 18.85
N GLY A 68 3.72 -16.83 18.97
CA GLY A 68 4.43 -17.21 20.20
C GLY A 68 3.51 -17.49 21.40
N ASP A 69 2.19 -17.59 21.18
CA ASP A 69 1.19 -17.90 22.19
C ASP A 69 0.11 -18.82 21.60
N SER A 70 -0.30 -19.82 22.37
CA SER A 70 -1.30 -20.82 21.96
C SER A 70 -2.67 -20.60 22.59
N GLY A 71 -2.81 -19.59 23.44
CA GLY A 71 -4.03 -19.34 24.23
C GLY A 71 -5.03 -18.40 23.58
N PRO A 72 -6.28 -18.38 24.11
CA PRO A 72 -7.26 -17.36 23.74
C PRO A 72 -6.84 -15.98 24.25
N ILE A 73 -7.18 -14.91 23.50
CA ILE A 73 -6.77 -13.53 23.82
C ILE A 73 -7.26 -13.06 25.19
N GLY A 74 -8.40 -13.55 25.67
CA GLY A 74 -8.94 -13.23 26.99
C GLY A 74 -8.04 -13.67 28.15
N LYS A 75 -7.21 -14.69 27.94
CA LYS A 75 -6.28 -15.25 28.93
C LYS A 75 -4.82 -14.83 28.72
N ALA A 76 -4.51 -14.15 27.61
CA ALA A 76 -3.16 -13.71 27.30
C ALA A 76 -2.67 -12.67 28.32
N HIS A 77 -1.43 -12.81 28.78
CA HIS A 77 -0.79 -11.81 29.64
C HIS A 77 -0.49 -10.54 28.83
N LEU A 78 -0.75 -9.35 29.36
CA LEU A 78 -0.52 -8.08 28.67
C LEU A 78 0.94 -7.90 28.26
N ASP A 79 1.87 -8.36 29.09
CA ASP A 79 3.31 -8.35 28.80
C ASP A 79 3.68 -9.17 27.55
N SER A 80 2.88 -10.19 27.24
CA SER A 80 3.08 -11.01 26.05
C SER A 80 2.54 -10.37 24.76
N LEU A 81 1.89 -9.21 24.86
CA LEU A 81 1.17 -8.55 23.77
C LEU A 81 1.82 -7.23 23.29
N ARG A 82 3.15 -7.09 23.43
CA ARG A 82 3.92 -5.87 23.05
C ARG A 82 3.38 -4.55 23.63
N ILE A 83 2.56 -4.61 24.65
CA ILE A 83 2.14 -3.41 25.36
C ILE A 83 3.35 -2.93 26.16
N HIS A 84 3.86 -1.75 25.83
CA HIS A 84 5.05 -1.18 26.45
C HIS A 84 5.00 -1.30 27.98
N ARG A 85 6.04 -1.95 28.54
CA ARG A 85 6.17 -2.10 29.99
C ARG A 85 6.28 -0.72 30.63
N SER A 86 5.32 -0.38 31.45
CA SER A 86 5.53 0.68 32.44
C SER A 86 6.12 0.02 33.69
N ASP A 87 6.94 0.75 34.46
CA ASP A 87 7.40 0.30 35.79
C ASP A 87 6.23 0.17 36.79
N ARG A 88 5.04 0.55 36.35
CA ARG A 88 3.79 0.44 37.09
C ARG A 88 2.99 -0.71 36.51
N ASP A 89 2.45 -1.51 37.39
CA ASP A 89 1.54 -2.62 37.05
C ASP A 89 0.28 -2.05 36.37
N VAL A 90 0.30 -1.98 35.02
CA VAL A 90 -0.77 -1.35 34.21
C VAL A 90 -1.94 -2.32 34.11
N LYS A 91 -2.66 -2.53 35.22
CA LYS A 91 -3.80 -3.45 35.29
C LYS A 91 -5.09 -2.85 34.78
N GLU A 92 -5.27 -1.53 34.97
CA GLU A 92 -6.52 -0.87 34.67
C GLU A 92 -6.53 -0.33 33.24
N TYR A 93 -7.65 -0.52 32.56
CA TYR A 93 -7.88 0.03 31.23
C TYR A 93 -8.83 1.23 31.32
N VAL A 94 -8.37 2.38 30.86
CA VAL A 94 -9.23 3.54 30.63
C VAL A 94 -9.87 3.39 29.26
N ARG A 95 -11.20 3.22 29.25
CA ARG A 95 -11.93 3.04 27.99
C ARG A 95 -11.81 4.31 27.15
N ARG A 96 -11.40 4.13 25.90
CA ARG A 96 -11.26 5.20 24.91
C ARG A 96 -12.59 5.39 24.18
N ASP A 97 -12.86 6.62 23.73
CA ASP A 97 -14.05 6.96 22.95
C ASP A 97 -14.13 6.15 21.65
N ALA A 98 -13.00 5.84 21.03
CA ALA A 98 -12.89 5.01 19.83
C ALA A 98 -13.20 3.51 20.05
N HIS A 99 -13.49 3.06 21.29
CA HIS A 99 -13.69 1.63 21.61
C HIS A 99 -14.89 1.03 20.89
N ASP A 100 -16.05 1.73 20.92
CA ASP A 100 -17.29 1.21 20.35
C ASP A 100 -17.28 1.23 18.83
N GLU A 101 -16.65 2.23 18.23
CA GLU A 101 -16.47 2.32 16.79
C GLU A 101 -15.56 1.19 16.28
N LEU A 102 -14.43 0.97 16.94
CA LEU A 102 -13.52 -0.14 16.61
C LEU A 102 -14.24 -1.49 16.71
N HIS A 103 -15.02 -1.71 17.79
CA HIS A 103 -15.80 -2.93 17.95
C HIS A 103 -16.79 -3.14 16.79
N ALA A 104 -17.56 -2.10 16.42
CA ALA A 104 -18.54 -2.17 15.33
C ALA A 104 -17.87 -2.52 14.00
N LEU A 105 -16.77 -1.85 13.64
CA LEU A 105 -16.02 -2.11 12.42
C LEU A 105 -15.45 -3.53 12.36
N LEU A 106 -14.86 -4.02 13.46
CA LEU A 106 -14.32 -5.38 13.51
C LEU A 106 -15.42 -6.44 13.46
N LYS A 107 -16.59 -6.17 14.03
CA LYS A 107 -17.76 -7.06 13.95
C LYS A 107 -18.26 -7.19 12.51
N ASP A 108 -18.22 -6.11 11.74
CA ASP A 108 -18.57 -6.09 10.32
C ASP A 108 -17.43 -6.60 9.42
N ARG A 109 -16.33 -7.08 10.02
CA ARG A 109 -15.13 -7.57 9.33
C ARG A 109 -14.49 -6.55 8.38
N THR A 110 -14.72 -5.27 8.62
CA THR A 110 -14.06 -4.20 7.92
C THR A 110 -12.58 -4.17 8.34
N PRO A 111 -11.61 -4.20 7.42
CA PRO A 111 -10.22 -3.99 7.79
C PRO A 111 -10.02 -2.61 8.41
N VAL A 112 -9.43 -2.53 9.62
CA VAL A 112 -9.29 -1.28 10.38
C VAL A 112 -7.82 -0.96 10.61
N LEU A 113 -7.43 0.29 10.34
CA LEU A 113 -6.13 0.84 10.68
C LEU A 113 -6.30 1.89 11.79
N VAL A 114 -5.87 1.56 12.99
CA VAL A 114 -5.83 2.51 14.11
C VAL A 114 -4.57 3.37 13.97
N GLU A 115 -4.72 4.64 13.62
CA GLU A 115 -3.62 5.58 13.49
C GLU A 115 -3.57 6.55 14.67
N GLY A 116 -2.41 7.02 15.04
CA GLY A 116 -2.26 8.02 16.09
C GLY A 116 -0.81 8.19 16.52
N PRO A 117 -0.53 9.25 17.33
CA PRO A 117 0.82 9.52 17.81
C PRO A 117 1.42 8.34 18.58
N SER A 118 2.75 8.34 18.71
CA SER A 118 3.43 7.37 19.58
C SER A 118 2.88 7.45 21.00
N MET A 119 2.77 6.28 21.62
CA MET A 119 2.23 6.13 22.99
C MET A 119 0.77 6.61 23.16
N ALA A 120 -0.01 6.75 22.10
CA ALA A 120 -1.45 7.04 22.20
C ALA A 120 -2.28 5.89 22.79
N GLY A 121 -1.72 4.69 22.86
CA GLY A 121 -2.40 3.50 23.37
C GLY A 121 -3.12 2.68 22.29
N LYS A 122 -2.72 2.76 21.04
CA LYS A 122 -3.31 2.06 19.89
C LYS A 122 -3.38 0.54 20.11
N THR A 123 -2.24 -0.10 20.35
CA THR A 123 -2.14 -1.54 20.62
C THR A 123 -2.98 -1.94 21.82
N ARG A 124 -2.99 -1.12 22.89
CA ARG A 124 -3.83 -1.36 24.08
C ARG A 124 -5.31 -1.30 23.76
N LEU A 125 -5.76 -0.33 22.98
CA LEU A 125 -7.15 -0.22 22.55
C LEU A 125 -7.59 -1.48 21.79
N VAL A 126 -6.83 -1.89 20.77
CA VAL A 126 -7.13 -3.10 19.97
C VAL A 126 -7.21 -4.33 20.87
N VAL A 127 -6.19 -4.55 21.70
CA VAL A 127 -6.14 -5.73 22.61
C VAL A 127 -7.34 -5.74 23.57
N GLU A 128 -7.72 -4.61 24.15
CA GLU A 128 -8.84 -4.57 25.10
C GLU A 128 -10.19 -4.76 24.44
N VAL A 129 -10.38 -4.25 23.21
CA VAL A 129 -11.57 -4.55 22.41
C VAL A 129 -11.64 -6.04 22.11
N LEU A 130 -10.55 -6.65 21.64
CA LEU A 130 -10.52 -8.08 21.32
C LEU A 130 -10.74 -8.95 22.56
N ARG A 131 -10.13 -8.62 23.71
CA ARG A 131 -10.29 -9.37 24.97
C ARG A 131 -11.71 -9.32 25.50
N LYS A 132 -12.37 -8.19 25.37
CA LYS A 132 -13.73 -8.00 25.89
C LYS A 132 -14.77 -8.64 24.99
N GLU A 133 -14.67 -8.43 23.69
CA GLU A 133 -15.73 -8.80 22.75
C GLU A 133 -15.52 -10.20 22.14
N TRP A 134 -14.27 -10.68 22.06
CA TRP A 134 -13.93 -12.02 21.56
C TRP A 134 -12.94 -12.76 22.49
N PRO A 135 -13.24 -12.96 23.78
CA PRO A 135 -12.30 -13.48 24.78
C PRO A 135 -11.75 -14.86 24.44
N ASP A 136 -12.53 -15.68 23.73
CA ASP A 136 -12.14 -17.04 23.34
C ASP A 136 -11.42 -17.08 21.98
N ALA A 137 -11.33 -15.94 21.28
CA ALA A 137 -10.67 -15.88 19.98
C ALA A 137 -9.16 -16.07 20.13
N ARG A 138 -8.58 -16.77 19.16
CA ARG A 138 -7.14 -16.82 18.97
C ARG A 138 -6.77 -15.79 17.91
N VAL A 139 -5.80 -14.95 18.24
CA VAL A 139 -5.37 -13.85 17.40
C VAL A 139 -4.03 -14.21 16.78
N LEU A 140 -3.95 -14.08 15.46
CA LEU A 140 -2.69 -14.16 14.72
C LEU A 140 -1.98 -12.81 14.88
N PHE A 141 -1.00 -12.76 15.76
CA PHE A 141 -0.32 -11.56 16.19
C PHE A 141 1.20 -11.73 16.11
N PRO A 142 1.84 -11.41 14.96
CA PRO A 142 3.29 -11.44 14.80
C PRO A 142 3.95 -10.38 15.68
N LYS A 143 4.81 -10.80 16.62
CA LYS A 143 5.42 -9.94 17.63
C LYS A 143 6.82 -9.46 17.26
N SER A 144 7.53 -10.24 16.44
CA SER A 144 8.87 -9.94 15.95
C SER A 144 8.90 -9.90 14.43
N ASP A 145 9.96 -9.38 13.85
CA ASP A 145 10.15 -9.41 12.41
C ASP A 145 10.29 -10.83 11.87
N ASP A 146 10.91 -11.73 12.67
CA ASP A 146 10.97 -13.17 12.36
C ASP A 146 9.56 -13.79 12.28
N ASP A 147 8.62 -13.34 13.10
CA ASP A 147 7.23 -13.82 13.09
C ASP A 147 6.46 -13.23 11.89
N VAL A 148 6.75 -11.98 11.50
CA VAL A 148 6.23 -11.37 10.27
C VAL A 148 6.66 -12.17 9.04
N GLU A 149 7.94 -12.54 8.96
CA GLU A 149 8.46 -13.37 7.87
C GLU A 149 7.78 -14.73 7.82
N LYS A 150 7.66 -15.43 8.96
CA LYS A 150 6.93 -16.72 9.03
C LYS A 150 5.47 -16.58 8.58
N LEU A 151 4.80 -15.48 8.95
CA LEU A 151 3.43 -15.23 8.51
C LEU A 151 3.37 -15.07 6.99
N LEU A 152 4.23 -14.24 6.43
CA LEU A 152 4.21 -13.91 5.00
C LEU A 152 4.68 -15.07 4.12
N GLU A 153 5.65 -15.87 4.54
CA GLU A 153 6.04 -17.10 3.83
C GLU A 153 4.90 -18.12 3.70
N ASN A 154 3.99 -18.11 4.66
CA ASN A 154 2.92 -19.09 4.77
C ASN A 154 1.51 -18.48 4.66
N TRP A 155 1.36 -17.29 4.10
CA TRP A 155 0.11 -16.54 4.04
C TRP A 155 -1.06 -17.29 3.37
N ARG A 156 -0.78 -18.23 2.47
CA ARG A 156 -1.77 -19.07 1.78
C ARG A 156 -2.34 -20.21 2.62
N ARG A 157 -1.88 -20.40 3.87
CA ARG A 157 -2.48 -21.39 4.76
C ARG A 157 -3.90 -20.98 5.12
N PRO A 158 -4.87 -21.91 5.14
CA PRO A 158 -6.24 -21.56 5.49
C PRO A 158 -6.34 -21.06 6.92
N ILE A 159 -6.69 -19.79 7.06
CA ILE A 159 -6.85 -19.08 8.35
C ILE A 159 -8.26 -18.53 8.53
N ARG A 160 -9.23 -19.11 7.84
CA ARG A 160 -10.64 -18.67 7.86
C ARG A 160 -11.14 -18.36 9.26
N ASP A 161 -11.96 -17.31 9.34
CA ASP A 161 -12.57 -16.85 10.60
C ASP A 161 -11.54 -16.58 11.72
N THR A 162 -10.36 -16.09 11.36
CA THR A 162 -9.28 -15.74 12.30
C THR A 162 -9.16 -14.21 12.41
N ILE A 163 -8.84 -13.73 13.60
CA ILE A 163 -8.46 -12.33 13.79
C ILE A 163 -6.97 -12.19 13.51
N ILE A 164 -6.62 -11.27 12.61
CA ILE A 164 -5.23 -10.96 12.26
C ILE A 164 -4.93 -9.55 12.77
N PHE A 165 -3.97 -9.45 13.67
CA PHE A 165 -3.53 -8.17 14.22
C PHE A 165 -2.13 -7.81 13.73
N LEU A 166 -2.03 -6.77 12.89
CA LEU A 166 -0.82 -6.26 12.29
C LEU A 166 -0.36 -5.01 13.06
N ASP A 167 0.29 -5.23 14.20
CA ASP A 167 0.82 -4.11 15.00
C ASP A 167 2.04 -3.51 14.31
N GLU A 168 2.04 -2.16 14.13
CA GLU A 168 3.03 -1.43 13.34
C GLU A 168 3.01 -1.88 11.86
N LEU A 169 1.98 -1.48 11.12
CA LEU A 169 1.75 -1.89 9.72
C LEU A 169 2.97 -1.65 8.81
N GLU A 170 3.80 -0.65 9.11
CA GLU A 170 5.06 -0.35 8.44
C GLU A 170 6.01 -1.54 8.37
N ARG A 171 6.00 -2.43 9.33
CA ARG A 171 6.84 -3.65 9.38
C ARG A 171 6.46 -4.65 8.27
N PHE A 172 5.20 -4.61 7.84
CA PHE A 172 4.66 -5.48 6.80
C PHE A 172 4.82 -4.85 5.42
N LEU A 173 4.57 -3.55 5.30
CA LEU A 173 4.64 -2.82 4.03
C LEU A 173 6.04 -2.82 3.39
N GLY A 174 7.08 -3.00 4.21
CA GLY A 174 8.46 -3.16 3.73
C GLY A 174 8.79 -4.54 3.14
N LYS A 175 7.93 -5.54 3.33
CA LYS A 175 8.16 -6.92 2.88
C LYS A 175 7.55 -7.16 1.50
N GLU A 176 8.31 -7.82 0.61
CA GLU A 176 7.89 -8.09 -0.76
C GLU A 176 6.67 -9.00 -0.85
N GLU A 177 6.55 -9.91 0.09
CA GLU A 177 5.48 -10.89 0.17
C GLU A 177 4.14 -10.28 0.58
N PHE A 178 4.14 -9.10 1.24
CA PHE A 178 2.92 -8.45 1.69
C PHE A 178 2.34 -7.57 0.59
N THR A 179 1.43 -8.15 -0.18
CA THR A 179 0.76 -7.50 -1.30
C THR A 179 -0.73 -7.26 -1.01
N LEU A 180 -1.36 -6.42 -1.83
CA LEU A 180 -2.83 -6.25 -1.77
C LEU A 180 -3.56 -7.58 -1.97
N GLY A 181 -3.00 -8.49 -2.81
CA GLY A 181 -3.53 -9.84 -3.02
C GLY A 181 -3.57 -10.66 -1.72
N VAL A 182 -2.57 -10.54 -0.86
CA VAL A 182 -2.54 -11.18 0.46
C VAL A 182 -3.66 -10.66 1.35
N LEU A 183 -3.80 -9.34 1.47
CA LEU A 183 -4.84 -8.71 2.28
C LEU A 183 -6.24 -9.08 1.78
N ASN A 184 -6.47 -9.04 0.47
CA ASN A 184 -7.75 -9.43 -0.14
C ASN A 184 -8.06 -10.90 0.14
N THR A 185 -7.07 -11.81 0.01
CA THR A 185 -7.29 -13.23 0.33
C THR A 185 -7.70 -13.43 1.80
N TRP A 186 -7.09 -12.71 2.74
CA TRP A 186 -7.48 -12.81 4.15
C TRP A 186 -8.91 -12.30 4.38
N THR A 187 -9.30 -11.19 3.75
CA THR A 187 -10.66 -10.66 3.86
C THR A 187 -11.70 -11.56 3.17
N ASP A 188 -11.37 -12.14 2.01
CA ASP A 188 -12.23 -13.09 1.29
C ASP A 188 -12.40 -14.40 2.07
N ASP A 189 -11.37 -14.84 2.81
CA ASP A 189 -11.43 -15.98 3.74
C ASP A 189 -12.16 -15.63 5.07
N SER A 190 -12.86 -14.50 5.13
CA SER A 190 -13.62 -14.03 6.28
C SER A 190 -12.78 -13.75 7.52
N CYS A 191 -11.51 -13.40 7.36
CA CYS A 191 -10.68 -12.94 8.47
C CYS A 191 -11.06 -11.52 8.87
N THR A 192 -10.96 -11.23 10.17
CA THR A 192 -11.03 -9.87 10.69
C THR A 192 -9.61 -9.32 10.77
N VAL A 193 -9.31 -8.25 10.03
CA VAL A 193 -7.97 -7.66 9.99
C VAL A 193 -7.96 -6.33 10.71
N VAL A 194 -7.07 -6.17 11.68
CA VAL A 194 -6.84 -4.89 12.36
C VAL A 194 -5.35 -4.58 12.36
N ALA A 195 -5.02 -3.32 12.11
CA ALA A 195 -3.64 -2.85 12.08
C ALA A 195 -3.47 -1.59 12.94
N THR A 196 -2.23 -1.31 13.35
CA THR A 196 -1.85 -0.03 13.96
C THR A 196 -0.74 0.64 13.16
N THR A 197 -0.65 1.96 13.23
CA THR A 197 0.48 2.73 12.68
C THR A 197 0.66 4.04 13.43
N THR A 198 1.82 4.68 13.30
CA THR A 198 2.03 6.03 13.84
C THR A 198 1.39 7.07 12.92
N ARG A 199 0.97 8.22 13.49
CA ARG A 199 0.48 9.36 12.72
C ARG A 199 1.51 9.87 11.72
N MET A 200 2.79 9.81 12.09
CA MET A 200 3.90 10.19 11.21
C MET A 200 3.92 9.33 9.94
N ASN A 201 3.87 8.00 10.08
CA ASN A 201 3.86 7.06 8.96
C ASN A 201 2.60 7.23 8.10
N TYR A 202 1.42 7.31 8.74
CA TYR A 202 0.16 7.50 8.03
C TYR A 202 0.12 8.81 7.22
N THR A 203 0.56 9.93 7.84
CA THR A 203 0.63 11.24 7.17
C THR A 203 1.61 11.22 6.02
N ARG A 204 2.76 10.54 6.18
CA ARG A 204 3.72 10.33 5.11
C ARG A 204 3.11 9.58 3.95
N TRP A 205 2.50 8.42 4.20
CA TRP A 205 1.84 7.62 3.15
C TRP A 205 0.73 8.38 2.44
N ARG A 206 -0.07 9.15 3.19
CA ARG A 206 -1.14 9.99 2.64
C ARG A 206 -0.63 11.18 1.83
N ALA A 207 0.48 11.79 2.24
CA ALA A 207 1.09 12.90 1.51
C ALA A 207 1.71 12.46 0.17
N GLU A 208 1.91 11.17 0.00
CA GLU A 208 2.46 10.50 -1.17
C GLU A 208 1.39 10.00 -2.15
N LEU A 209 0.13 10.44 -1.99
CA LEU A 209 -1.03 10.08 -2.83
C LEU A 209 -0.77 10.26 -4.35
N ASP A 210 0.08 11.21 -4.73
CA ASP A 210 0.47 11.45 -6.12
C ASP A 210 1.75 10.68 -6.54
N SER A 211 2.43 10.04 -5.61
CA SER A 211 3.63 9.25 -5.86
C SER A 211 3.36 7.80 -5.48
N LYS A 212 3.65 6.91 -6.36
CA LYS A 212 3.53 5.45 -6.29
C LYS A 212 4.25 4.85 -5.06
N PHE A 213 3.82 5.21 -3.82
CA PHE A 213 4.34 4.56 -2.61
C PHE A 213 3.99 3.06 -2.69
N PRO A 214 4.99 2.17 -2.72
CA PRO A 214 4.72 0.73 -2.71
C PRO A 214 3.99 0.37 -1.40
N GLY A 215 2.73 -0.07 -1.50
CA GLY A 215 1.89 -0.41 -0.35
C GLY A 215 0.79 0.60 -0.03
N TRP A 216 0.72 1.77 -0.70
CA TRP A 216 -0.40 2.70 -0.52
C TRP A 216 -1.75 2.03 -0.81
N GLU A 217 -1.82 1.20 -1.83
CA GLU A 217 -2.99 0.41 -2.18
C GLU A 217 -3.45 -0.51 -1.05
N ILE A 218 -2.50 -1.03 -0.25
CA ILE A 218 -2.79 -1.83 0.95
C ILE A 218 -3.35 -0.92 2.04
N VAL A 219 -2.69 0.21 2.33
CA VAL A 219 -3.13 1.18 3.35
C VAL A 219 -4.53 1.71 3.05
N ASN A 220 -4.80 2.03 1.78
CA ASN A 220 -6.09 2.58 1.34
C ASN A 220 -7.25 1.56 1.45
N ARG A 221 -6.95 0.27 1.65
CA ARG A 221 -7.96 -0.77 1.87
C ARG A 221 -8.53 -0.77 3.29
N PHE A 222 -7.82 -0.15 4.23
CA PHE A 222 -8.24 -0.07 5.63
C PHE A 222 -9.16 1.12 5.88
N HIS A 223 -10.18 0.90 6.70
CA HIS A 223 -10.89 1.99 7.34
C HIS A 223 -9.99 2.61 8.40
N THR A 224 -9.70 3.90 8.31
CA THR A 224 -8.79 4.59 9.23
C THR A 224 -9.55 5.09 10.44
N LEU A 225 -9.13 4.66 11.63
CA LEU A 225 -9.65 5.09 12.92
C LEU A 225 -8.58 5.92 13.66
N PRO A 226 -8.75 7.25 13.79
CA PRO A 226 -7.79 8.10 14.48
C PRO A 226 -7.88 7.95 16.00
N LEU A 227 -6.72 7.90 16.66
CA LEU A 227 -6.62 7.85 18.12
C LEU A 227 -5.68 8.97 18.61
N GLU A 228 -6.20 9.91 19.39
CA GLU A 228 -5.41 11.00 19.96
C GLU A 228 -4.61 10.55 21.19
N ALA A 229 -3.42 11.15 21.42
CA ALA A 229 -2.65 10.90 22.63
C ALA A 229 -3.33 11.53 23.85
N LYS A 230 -3.87 12.76 23.70
CA LYS A 230 -4.64 13.43 24.74
C LYS A 230 -6.00 12.76 24.90
N LEU A 231 -6.45 12.71 26.14
CA LEU A 231 -7.74 12.15 26.48
C LEU A 231 -8.86 13.19 26.32
N SER A 232 -10.04 12.75 25.93
CA SER A 232 -11.26 13.57 25.96
C SER A 232 -11.71 13.85 27.41
N ASN A 233 -12.65 14.76 27.59
CA ASN A 233 -13.21 15.02 28.91
C ASN A 233 -13.86 13.79 29.52
N THR A 234 -14.54 12.97 28.71
CA THR A 234 -15.17 11.71 29.14
C THR A 234 -14.13 10.70 29.58
N GLU A 235 -13.04 10.58 28.86
CA GLU A 235 -11.93 9.70 29.18
C GLU A 235 -11.18 10.16 30.43
N LEU A 236 -11.00 11.48 30.63
CA LEU A 236 -10.40 12.05 31.84
C LEU A 236 -11.25 11.80 33.10
N GLU A 237 -12.58 11.87 32.97
CA GLU A 237 -13.48 11.48 34.06
C GLU A 237 -13.30 9.97 34.42
N ALA A 238 -13.13 9.12 33.42
CA ALA A 238 -12.86 7.71 33.66
C ALA A 238 -11.52 7.49 34.38
N VAL A 239 -10.47 8.29 34.08
CA VAL A 239 -9.17 8.23 34.78
C VAL A 239 -9.31 8.50 36.28
N ARG A 240 -10.20 9.43 36.69
CA ARG A 240 -10.42 9.77 38.11
C ARG A 240 -10.86 8.60 38.96
N ASN A 241 -11.47 7.58 38.33
CA ASN A 241 -11.95 6.38 39.01
C ASN A 241 -10.93 5.24 38.98
N THR A 242 -9.69 5.50 38.54
CA THR A 242 -8.59 4.51 38.45
C THR A 242 -7.45 4.85 39.40
N SER A 243 -6.51 3.94 39.56
CA SER A 243 -5.25 4.16 40.27
C SER A 243 -4.40 5.29 39.68
N TYR A 244 -4.71 5.74 38.46
CA TYR A 244 -4.00 6.81 37.75
C TYR A 244 -4.48 8.22 38.14
N ALA A 245 -5.53 8.34 38.95
CA ALA A 245 -6.08 9.65 39.34
C ALA A 245 -5.03 10.62 39.95
N LYS A 246 -4.01 10.10 40.60
CA LYS A 246 -2.90 10.88 41.16
C LYS A 246 -2.04 11.59 40.11
N ASP A 247 -2.02 11.08 38.88
CA ASP A 247 -1.24 11.61 37.77
C ASP A 247 -2.13 12.43 36.79
N LEU A 248 -3.38 12.75 37.17
CA LEU A 248 -4.39 13.33 36.28
C LEU A 248 -3.91 14.58 35.54
N ALA A 249 -3.23 15.51 36.24
CA ALA A 249 -2.73 16.74 35.60
C ALA A 249 -1.68 16.46 34.49
N SER A 250 -0.79 15.51 34.71
CA SER A 250 0.18 15.09 33.71
C SER A 250 -0.49 14.33 32.56
N ILE A 251 -1.51 13.52 32.86
CA ILE A 251 -2.28 12.78 31.87
C ILE A 251 -3.10 13.71 30.98
N GLU A 252 -3.70 14.74 31.54
CA GLU A 252 -4.43 15.78 30.78
C GLU A 252 -3.51 16.53 29.80
N GLN A 253 -2.28 16.80 30.22
CA GLN A 253 -1.30 17.52 29.41
C GLN A 253 -0.67 16.63 28.32
N LEU A 254 -0.21 15.44 28.69
CA LEU A 254 0.66 14.58 27.87
C LEU A 254 -0.08 13.38 27.25
N GLY A 255 -1.17 12.95 27.85
CA GLY A 255 -1.87 11.71 27.55
C GLY A 255 -1.43 10.51 28.41
N LEU A 256 -2.35 9.58 28.63
CA LEU A 256 -2.16 8.44 29.53
C LEU A 256 -0.97 7.56 29.14
N GLY A 257 -0.88 7.19 27.86
CA GLY A 257 0.18 6.30 27.38
C GLY A 257 1.58 6.91 27.51
N ARG A 258 1.71 8.22 27.30
CA ARG A 258 2.98 8.95 27.45
C ARG A 258 3.42 9.03 28.91
N VAL A 259 2.50 9.26 29.84
CA VAL A 259 2.80 9.27 31.27
C VAL A 259 3.21 7.88 31.76
N LEU A 260 2.47 6.85 31.40
CA LEU A 260 2.79 5.48 31.79
C LEU A 260 4.05 4.93 31.10
N GLY A 261 4.33 5.35 29.87
CA GLY A 261 5.48 4.94 29.08
C GLY A 261 6.78 5.71 29.37
N ARG A 262 6.81 6.58 30.40
CA ARG A 262 8.01 7.34 30.79
C ARG A 262 8.57 8.24 29.67
N ALA A 263 7.69 8.88 28.89
CA ALA A 263 8.11 9.72 27.76
C ALA A 263 9.15 10.81 28.13
N GLU A 264 9.03 11.39 29.33
CA GLU A 264 9.97 12.43 29.79
C GLU A 264 11.38 11.89 30.10
N ASP A 265 11.49 10.65 30.62
CA ASP A 265 12.79 10.01 30.85
C ASP A 265 13.47 9.65 29.53
N ILE A 266 12.68 9.20 28.53
CA ILE A 266 13.15 8.92 27.18
C ILE A 266 13.66 10.19 26.52
N ARG A 267 12.90 11.30 26.60
CA ARG A 267 13.31 12.60 26.05
C ARG A 267 14.60 13.12 26.68
N ARG A 268 14.70 13.05 27.99
CA ARG A 268 15.90 13.48 28.72
C ARG A 268 17.13 12.70 28.26
N ARG A 269 16.97 11.38 28.11
CA ARG A 269 18.05 10.51 27.66
C ARG A 269 18.42 10.78 26.22
N PHE A 270 17.43 11.01 25.36
CA PHE A 270 17.62 11.38 23.96
C PHE A 270 18.39 12.71 23.82
N THR A 271 17.97 13.75 24.51
CA THR A 271 18.68 15.03 24.53
C THR A 271 20.11 14.87 25.04
N SER A 272 20.32 14.10 26.11
CA SER A 272 21.66 13.81 26.62
C SER A 272 22.53 13.06 25.60
N ALA A 273 21.96 12.17 24.79
CA ALA A 273 22.69 11.50 23.71
C ALA A 273 23.16 12.47 22.65
N LEU A 274 22.31 13.43 22.26
CA LEU A 274 22.64 14.44 21.24
C LEU A 274 23.70 15.44 21.71
N ASP A 275 23.68 15.82 23.00
CA ASP A 275 24.51 16.90 23.53
C ASP A 275 25.90 16.47 24.01
N SER A 276 26.05 15.20 24.47
CA SER A 276 27.21 14.84 25.27
C SER A 276 28.24 13.93 24.59
N HIS A 277 27.83 13.14 23.58
CA HIS A 277 28.70 12.14 22.97
C HIS A 277 28.38 11.99 21.48
N LYS A 278 29.33 12.37 20.62
CA LYS A 278 29.13 12.32 19.15
C LYS A 278 28.75 10.92 18.64
N GLY A 279 29.41 9.87 19.08
CA GLY A 279 29.09 8.50 18.67
C GLY A 279 27.68 8.06 19.04
N ARG A 280 27.19 8.43 20.24
CA ARG A 280 25.76 8.21 20.64
C ARG A 280 24.82 8.99 19.79
N ALA A 281 25.12 10.27 19.55
CA ALA A 281 24.31 11.12 18.70
C ALA A 281 24.18 10.54 17.30
N SER A 282 25.26 10.07 16.71
CA SER A 282 25.26 9.47 15.37
C SER A 282 24.48 8.16 15.30
N LEU A 283 24.59 7.29 16.32
CA LEU A 283 23.80 6.06 16.40
C LEU A 283 22.30 6.34 16.54
N VAL A 284 21.93 7.27 17.42
CA VAL A 284 20.52 7.65 17.58
C VAL A 284 19.98 8.29 16.31
N LYS A 285 20.72 9.20 15.68
CA LYS A 285 20.36 9.80 14.40
C LYS A 285 20.20 8.75 13.31
N ALA A 286 21.11 7.79 13.22
CA ALA A 286 21.04 6.70 12.25
C ALA A 286 19.75 5.87 12.41
N ALA A 287 19.43 5.48 13.65
CA ALA A 287 18.22 4.71 13.93
C ALA A 287 16.94 5.52 13.66
N VAL A 288 16.93 6.80 14.05
CA VAL A 288 15.81 7.72 13.81
C VAL A 288 15.60 7.96 12.32
N ASP A 289 16.67 8.26 11.59
CA ASP A 289 16.58 8.51 10.16
C ASP A 289 16.15 7.25 9.40
N TRP A 290 16.60 6.07 9.85
CA TRP A 290 16.14 4.79 9.31
C TRP A 290 14.62 4.62 9.49
N SER A 291 14.10 4.86 10.69
CA SER A 291 12.66 4.81 10.96
C SER A 291 11.89 5.86 10.16
N ARG A 292 12.42 7.08 10.03
CA ARG A 292 11.81 8.18 9.26
C ARG A 292 11.74 7.90 7.76
N VAL A 293 12.62 7.06 7.25
CA VAL A 293 12.62 6.57 5.85
C VAL A 293 11.56 5.49 5.65
N GLY A 294 11.04 4.89 6.71
CA GLY A 294 9.96 3.91 6.65
C GLY A 294 10.40 2.51 6.26
N LEU A 295 11.59 2.14 6.67
CA LEU A 295 12.21 0.87 6.33
C LEU A 295 11.92 -0.24 7.35
N GLY A 296 11.16 0.08 8.41
CA GLY A 296 11.01 -0.82 9.54
C GLY A 296 12.33 -0.96 10.30
N SER A 297 12.61 -2.16 10.77
CA SER A 297 13.79 -2.44 11.59
C SER A 297 15.07 -2.57 10.75
N ALA A 298 16.19 -2.17 11.34
CA ALA A 298 17.52 -2.30 10.76
C ALA A 298 18.35 -3.35 11.50
N ASN A 299 19.31 -3.98 10.83
CA ASN A 299 20.32 -4.75 11.53
C ASN A 299 21.39 -3.83 12.17
N LYS A 300 22.10 -4.33 13.17
CA LYS A 300 23.13 -3.57 13.90
C LYS A 300 24.19 -3.01 12.96
N GLU A 301 24.66 -3.81 12.00
CA GLU A 301 25.72 -3.43 11.07
C GLU A 301 25.30 -2.25 10.18
N ALA A 302 24.05 -2.26 9.68
CA ALA A 302 23.52 -1.16 8.87
C ALA A 302 23.44 0.15 9.67
N LEU A 303 22.96 0.10 10.92
CA LEU A 303 22.91 1.28 11.78
C LEU A 303 24.29 1.82 12.12
N LEU A 304 25.26 0.94 12.39
CA LEU A 304 26.66 1.33 12.63
C LEU A 304 27.28 1.95 11.36
N THR A 305 27.02 1.38 10.19
CA THR A 305 27.53 1.92 8.92
C THR A 305 26.97 3.32 8.67
N LEU A 306 25.69 3.52 8.89
CA LEU A 306 25.05 4.83 8.75
C LEU A 306 25.56 5.83 9.81
N ALA A 307 25.72 5.39 11.07
CA ALA A 307 26.26 6.24 12.15
C ALA A 307 27.68 6.72 11.87
N LYS A 308 28.54 5.84 11.36
CA LYS A 308 29.91 6.19 10.95
C LYS A 308 29.93 7.22 9.82
N ALA A 309 28.97 7.15 8.87
CA ALA A 309 28.88 8.09 7.76
C ALA A 309 28.43 9.51 8.19
N TYR A 310 27.90 9.68 9.40
CA TYR A 310 27.58 11.02 9.95
C TYR A 310 28.76 11.73 10.57
N ASP A 311 29.83 11.03 10.88
CA ASP A 311 30.95 11.49 11.71
C ASP A 311 32.30 11.44 10.97
N ASP A 312 32.33 11.82 9.68
CA ASP A 312 33.57 11.90 8.89
C ASP A 312 34.63 12.87 9.51
N ASP A 313 34.25 13.71 10.49
CA ASP A 313 35.09 14.69 11.16
C ASP A 313 35.55 14.30 12.58
N LEU A 314 35.42 13.00 12.97
CA LEU A 314 35.88 12.57 14.29
C LEU A 314 37.40 12.45 14.35
N TRP A 315 38.00 13.16 15.29
CA TRP A 315 39.44 13.09 15.57
C TRP A 315 39.85 11.77 16.24
N GLU A 316 38.89 11.07 16.89
CA GLU A 316 39.06 9.74 17.49
C GLU A 316 37.84 8.89 17.18
N ASP A 317 38.09 7.64 16.81
CA ASP A 317 37.01 6.67 16.53
C ASP A 317 36.32 6.27 17.83
N PRO A 318 35.00 6.44 17.98
CA PRO A 318 34.29 6.06 19.19
C PRO A 318 34.37 4.57 19.49
N ASP A 319 34.32 4.18 20.75
CA ASP A 319 34.05 2.78 21.11
C ASP A 319 32.59 2.44 20.77
N TRP A 320 32.36 2.04 19.52
CA TRP A 320 31.04 1.76 18.97
C TRP A 320 30.27 0.68 19.76
N GLU A 321 30.93 -0.26 20.41
CA GLU A 321 30.29 -1.27 21.26
C GLU A 321 29.80 -0.67 22.58
N ALA A 322 30.56 0.20 23.19
CA ALA A 322 30.14 0.92 24.38
C ALA A 322 28.98 1.88 24.07
N GLU A 323 29.07 2.62 22.94
CA GLU A 323 28.01 3.52 22.51
C GLU A 323 26.72 2.77 22.15
N TRP A 324 26.83 1.64 21.45
CA TRP A 324 25.70 0.76 21.15
C TRP A 324 25.05 0.26 22.44
N SER A 325 25.84 -0.25 23.38
CA SER A 325 25.35 -0.76 24.67
C SER A 325 24.60 0.32 25.46
N TRP A 326 25.03 1.57 25.35
CA TRP A 326 24.38 2.70 25.98
C TRP A 326 23.02 3.01 25.30
N VAL A 327 22.96 3.05 23.97
CA VAL A 327 21.75 3.41 23.20
C VAL A 327 20.63 2.37 23.38
N ILE A 328 20.96 1.08 23.42
CA ILE A 328 19.97 0.01 23.66
C ILE A 328 19.51 -0.07 25.13
N GLY A 329 20.19 0.62 26.05
CA GLY A 329 19.85 0.67 27.47
C GLY A 329 20.23 -0.58 28.25
N LYS A 330 20.48 -0.38 29.54
CA LYS A 330 20.57 -1.47 30.52
C LYS A 330 19.18 -1.71 31.13
N THR A 331 19.03 -2.75 31.91
CA THR A 331 17.77 -3.22 32.52
C THR A 331 16.95 -2.12 33.23
N THR A 332 17.59 -1.05 33.70
CA THR A 332 16.94 0.08 34.43
C THR A 332 16.77 1.33 33.57
N ASP A 333 17.44 1.42 32.43
CA ASP A 333 17.43 2.61 31.58
C ASP A 333 16.44 2.45 30.42
N ALA A 334 15.71 3.50 30.09
CA ALA A 334 14.82 3.50 28.93
C ALA A 334 15.65 3.39 27.63
N PRO A 335 15.45 2.36 26.78
CA PRO A 335 16.17 2.26 25.53
C PRO A 335 15.75 3.35 24.55
N LEU A 336 16.68 3.81 23.71
CA LEU A 336 16.40 4.71 22.57
C LEU A 336 16.25 3.94 21.27
N VAL A 337 16.85 2.73 21.20
CA VAL A 337 16.72 1.78 20.10
C VAL A 337 16.25 0.45 20.69
N LEU A 338 15.17 -0.06 20.14
CA LEU A 338 14.51 -1.28 20.59
C LEU A 338 14.91 -2.46 19.71
N ARG A 339 15.03 -3.63 20.34
CA ARG A 339 15.22 -4.89 19.63
C ARG A 339 13.86 -5.43 19.18
N THR A 340 13.68 -5.64 17.87
CA THR A 340 12.43 -6.11 17.26
C THR A 340 12.52 -7.57 16.78
N GLY A 341 13.72 -8.10 16.58
CA GLY A 341 13.98 -9.48 16.16
C GLY A 341 15.33 -10.00 16.60
N LYS A 342 15.83 -11.09 16.01
CA LYS A 342 17.10 -11.72 16.38
C LYS A 342 18.29 -10.76 16.17
N ASP A 343 18.30 -10.05 15.04
CA ASP A 343 19.26 -8.99 14.70
C ASP A 343 18.55 -7.81 14.05
N SER A 344 17.39 -7.43 14.59
CA SER A 344 16.56 -6.35 14.10
C SER A 344 16.35 -5.32 15.20
N TRP A 345 16.53 -4.05 14.84
CA TRP A 345 16.53 -2.92 15.76
C TRP A 345 15.80 -1.72 15.15
N GLU A 346 15.15 -0.94 15.97
CA GLU A 346 14.33 0.20 15.56
C GLU A 346 14.45 1.35 16.57
N ALA A 347 14.42 2.59 16.09
CA ALA A 347 14.32 3.74 16.97
C ALA A 347 12.94 3.75 17.64
N LEU A 348 12.90 4.18 18.91
CA LEU A 348 11.62 4.36 19.58
C LEU A 348 10.80 5.44 18.84
N ASP A 349 9.57 5.12 18.45
CA ASP A 349 8.69 6.03 17.69
C ASP A 349 8.60 7.45 18.25
N LEU A 350 8.55 7.57 19.59
CA LEU A 350 8.52 8.86 20.24
C LEU A 350 9.69 9.75 19.83
N ILE A 351 10.89 9.17 19.71
CA ILE A 351 12.11 9.91 19.33
C ILE A 351 12.07 10.22 17.83
N ALA A 352 11.60 9.28 17.02
CA ALA A 352 11.46 9.48 15.59
C ALA A 352 10.43 10.57 15.23
N GLU A 353 9.33 10.66 16.00
CA GLU A 353 8.32 11.72 15.86
C GLU A 353 8.82 13.11 16.29
N GLU A 354 9.70 13.19 17.29
CA GLU A 354 10.23 14.45 17.85
C GLU A 354 11.51 14.94 17.16
N ALA A 355 12.07 14.16 16.24
CA ALA A 355 13.27 14.54 15.51
C ALA A 355 13.00 15.70 14.53
N ASP A 356 13.69 16.81 14.69
CA ASP A 356 13.50 18.06 13.93
C ASP A 356 14.58 18.33 12.87
N TRP A 357 15.68 17.55 12.85
CA TRP A 357 16.73 17.73 11.86
C TRP A 357 16.33 17.17 10.47
N PRO A 358 16.80 17.82 9.38
CA PRO A 358 16.53 17.36 8.03
C PRO A 358 17.30 16.07 7.71
N LEU A 359 16.72 15.19 6.89
CA LEU A 359 17.48 14.10 6.25
C LEU A 359 18.58 14.70 5.36
N THR A 360 19.82 14.33 5.62
CA THR A 360 20.96 14.86 4.86
C THR A 360 21.17 14.10 3.56
N LYS A 361 21.89 14.70 2.60
CA LYS A 361 22.31 14.03 1.38
C LYS A 361 23.19 12.81 1.69
N THR A 362 24.06 12.92 2.68
CA THR A 362 24.94 11.82 3.13
C THR A 362 24.11 10.66 3.65
N THR A 363 23.09 10.92 4.49
CA THR A 363 22.14 9.91 4.96
C THR A 363 21.52 9.14 3.81
N LEU A 364 20.90 9.86 2.86
CA LEU A 364 20.21 9.27 1.73
C LEU A 364 21.17 8.50 0.80
N ARG A 365 22.38 9.03 0.59
CA ARG A 365 23.41 8.37 -0.22
C ARG A 365 23.87 7.05 0.43
N THR A 366 24.15 7.05 1.72
CA THR A 366 24.55 5.85 2.46
C THR A 366 23.43 4.80 2.44
N MET A 367 22.18 5.23 2.69
CA MET A 367 21.00 4.36 2.59
C MET A 367 20.78 3.81 1.17
N ALA A 368 20.95 4.63 0.14
CA ALA A 368 20.79 4.22 -1.25
C ALA A 368 21.81 3.18 -1.70
N THR A 369 22.96 3.11 -1.04
CA THR A 369 24.01 2.13 -1.36
C THR A 369 23.93 0.85 -0.51
N CYS A 370 23.10 0.84 0.54
CA CYS A 370 22.89 -0.33 1.39
C CYS A 370 21.88 -1.29 0.75
N PRO A 371 22.14 -2.61 0.66
CA PRO A 371 21.25 -3.57 0.00
C PRO A 371 19.80 -3.58 0.51
N HIS A 372 19.62 -3.36 1.81
CA HIS A 372 18.30 -3.40 2.46
C HIS A 372 17.51 -2.10 2.38
N THR A 373 18.16 -0.96 2.06
CA THR A 373 17.57 0.37 2.10
C THR A 373 17.54 1.09 0.77
N ALA A 374 18.28 0.57 -0.21
CA ALA A 374 18.49 1.24 -1.49
C ALA A 374 17.18 1.67 -2.16
N LEU A 375 16.17 0.80 -2.17
CA LEU A 375 14.89 1.09 -2.80
C LEU A 375 14.15 2.25 -2.11
N GLN A 376 14.02 2.20 -0.77
CA GLN A 376 13.31 3.22 -0.01
C GLN A 376 14.02 4.57 -0.02
N ALA A 377 15.34 4.56 0.09
CA ALA A 377 16.14 5.78 -0.04
C ALA A 377 15.96 6.42 -1.42
N VAL A 378 15.89 5.60 -2.46
CA VAL A 378 15.61 6.04 -3.84
C VAL A 378 14.18 6.58 -3.95
N ILE A 379 13.18 5.91 -3.41
CA ILE A 379 11.79 6.38 -3.41
C ILE A 379 11.68 7.74 -2.71
N LEU A 380 12.34 7.91 -1.55
CA LEU A 380 12.35 9.20 -0.85
C LEU A 380 13.06 10.31 -1.62
N LEU A 381 14.17 9.99 -2.28
CA LEU A 381 14.81 10.92 -3.21
C LEU A 381 13.83 11.35 -4.29
N PHE A 382 13.10 10.40 -4.88
CA PHE A 382 12.05 10.70 -5.86
C PHE A 382 10.96 11.60 -5.31
N GLN A 383 10.50 11.36 -4.09
CA GLN A 383 9.47 12.17 -3.45
C GLN A 383 9.96 13.57 -3.13
N MET A 384 11.19 13.71 -2.65
CA MET A 384 11.82 15.01 -2.44
C MET A 384 11.95 15.78 -3.75
N PHE A 385 12.26 15.09 -4.86
CA PHE A 385 12.34 15.66 -6.20
C PHE A 385 10.95 16.00 -6.76
N SER A 386 9.97 15.13 -6.64
CA SER A 386 8.60 15.33 -7.12
C SER A 386 7.93 16.53 -6.45
N LYS A 387 8.05 16.68 -5.14
CA LYS A 387 7.52 17.85 -4.41
C LYS A 387 8.16 19.18 -4.87
N ARG A 388 9.41 19.16 -5.30
CA ARG A 388 10.10 20.32 -5.87
C ARG A 388 9.76 20.55 -7.35
N LEU A 389 9.58 19.48 -8.13
CA LEU A 389 9.19 19.47 -9.52
C LEU A 389 7.77 19.98 -9.73
N LEU A 390 6.80 19.47 -8.98
CA LEU A 390 5.39 19.86 -9.06
C LEU A 390 5.16 21.33 -8.68
N ARG A 391 6.01 21.92 -7.83
CA ARG A 391 5.91 23.34 -7.47
C ARG A 391 6.50 24.31 -8.50
N ARG A 392 7.35 23.89 -9.46
CA ARG A 392 8.11 24.80 -10.34
C ARG A 392 8.28 24.38 -11.79
N ASN A 393 7.71 23.29 -12.26
CA ASN A 393 7.86 22.78 -13.64
C ASN A 393 9.32 22.63 -14.16
N THR A 394 10.34 22.81 -13.35
CA THR A 394 11.75 22.63 -13.73
C THR A 394 12.59 22.19 -12.54
N ALA A 395 12.93 20.91 -12.48
CA ALA A 395 13.99 20.47 -11.56
C ALA A 395 15.33 21.05 -12.02
N PRO A 396 16.19 21.55 -11.12
CA PRO A 396 17.55 21.87 -11.49
C PRO A 396 18.25 20.66 -12.10
N LYS A 397 18.86 20.83 -13.29
CA LYS A 397 19.57 19.74 -13.99
C LYS A 397 20.58 18.99 -13.08
N SER A 398 21.20 19.72 -12.13
CA SER A 398 22.11 19.14 -11.15
C SER A 398 21.45 18.12 -10.20
N LEU A 399 20.19 18.34 -9.82
CA LEU A 399 19.46 17.42 -8.95
C LEU A 399 19.03 16.15 -9.70
N VAL A 400 18.61 16.31 -10.95
CA VAL A 400 18.26 15.17 -11.82
C VAL A 400 19.51 14.30 -12.07
N GLN A 401 20.67 14.92 -12.28
CA GLN A 401 21.91 14.22 -12.46
C GLN A 401 22.31 13.47 -11.18
N GLU A 402 22.23 14.12 -10.02
CA GLU A 402 22.55 13.49 -8.73
C GLU A 402 21.66 12.27 -8.43
N ALA A 403 20.36 12.36 -8.75
CA ALA A 403 19.45 11.23 -8.63
C ALA A 403 19.80 10.08 -9.57
N ALA A 404 20.17 10.41 -10.82
CA ALA A 404 20.63 9.41 -11.78
C ALA A 404 21.90 8.68 -11.31
N ASP A 405 22.87 9.42 -10.78
CA ASP A 405 24.14 8.86 -10.29
C ASP A 405 23.90 7.93 -9.09
N LEU A 406 23.02 8.32 -8.16
CA LEU A 406 22.64 7.49 -7.01
C LEU A 406 21.89 6.22 -7.43
N LEU A 407 20.96 6.31 -8.38
CA LEU A 407 20.26 5.16 -8.91
C LEU A 407 21.19 4.19 -9.62
N GLN A 408 22.12 4.72 -10.40
CA GLN A 408 23.15 3.94 -11.08
C GLN A 408 24.07 3.25 -10.08
N GLU A 409 24.58 3.95 -9.07
CA GLU A 409 25.42 3.39 -8.02
C GLU A 409 24.69 2.31 -7.23
N SER A 410 23.44 2.60 -6.79
CA SER A 410 22.59 1.66 -6.06
C SER A 410 22.33 0.39 -6.85
N SER A 411 21.95 0.52 -8.13
CA SER A 411 21.65 -0.63 -9.00
C SER A 411 22.91 -1.46 -9.34
N SER A 412 24.09 -0.84 -9.30
CA SER A 412 25.36 -1.53 -9.50
C SER A 412 25.76 -2.35 -8.27
N LYS A 413 25.50 -1.82 -7.07
CA LYS A 413 25.73 -2.52 -5.80
C LYS A 413 24.68 -3.59 -5.49
N ASN A 414 23.48 -3.44 -6.05
CA ASN A 414 22.33 -4.33 -5.83
C ASN A 414 21.75 -4.84 -7.17
N PRO A 415 22.55 -5.61 -7.96
CA PRO A 415 22.20 -5.94 -9.34
C PRO A 415 20.99 -6.86 -9.51
N THR A 416 20.57 -7.53 -8.45
CA THR A 416 19.43 -8.46 -8.40
C THR A 416 18.21 -7.89 -7.70
N ASN A 417 18.28 -6.66 -7.18
CA ASN A 417 17.11 -6.00 -6.57
C ASN A 417 16.16 -5.51 -7.67
N GLY A 418 15.19 -6.35 -8.04
CA GLY A 418 14.25 -6.07 -9.12
C GLY A 418 13.45 -4.78 -8.92
N LYS A 419 13.01 -4.47 -7.69
CA LYS A 419 12.27 -3.23 -7.39
C LYS A 419 13.12 -1.99 -7.63
N LEU A 420 14.40 -2.03 -7.24
CA LEU A 420 15.34 -0.94 -7.49
C LEU A 420 15.58 -0.76 -9.00
N LEU A 421 15.72 -1.87 -9.74
CA LEU A 421 15.89 -1.83 -11.19
C LEU A 421 14.66 -1.21 -11.88
N ILE A 422 13.44 -1.56 -11.47
CA ILE A 422 12.19 -0.96 -11.95
C ILE A 422 12.12 0.55 -11.63
N ALA A 423 12.45 0.93 -10.39
CA ALA A 423 12.46 2.35 -9.99
C ALA A 423 13.44 3.17 -10.84
N TYR A 424 14.62 2.61 -11.13
CA TYR A 424 15.59 3.26 -12.01
C TYR A 424 15.12 3.30 -13.46
N ALA A 425 14.54 2.22 -13.97
CA ALA A 425 13.95 2.19 -15.32
C ALA A 425 12.86 3.25 -15.49
N THR A 426 11.93 3.35 -14.52
CA THR A 426 10.89 4.38 -14.52
C THR A 426 11.47 5.81 -14.48
N PHE A 427 12.52 6.03 -13.69
CA PHE A 427 13.22 7.32 -13.68
C PHE A 427 13.80 7.68 -15.05
N LEU A 428 14.43 6.72 -15.72
CA LEU A 428 14.99 6.90 -17.06
C LEU A 428 13.90 6.99 -18.15
N THR A 429 12.67 6.58 -17.85
CA THR A 429 11.52 6.74 -18.75
C THR A 429 10.91 8.13 -18.64
N ASP A 430 10.62 8.58 -17.40
CA ASP A 430 9.75 9.72 -17.16
C ASP A 430 10.50 11.03 -16.87
N ILE A 431 11.69 10.95 -16.26
CA ILE A 431 12.39 12.14 -15.71
C ILE A 431 13.65 12.49 -16.49
N ARG A 432 14.45 11.49 -16.82
CA ARG A 432 15.68 11.65 -17.62
C ARG A 432 15.67 10.62 -18.73
N PRO A 433 15.00 10.91 -19.86
CA PRO A 433 14.80 9.92 -20.90
C PRO A 433 16.09 9.30 -21.42
N ASP A 434 16.25 8.01 -21.13
CA ASP A 434 17.26 7.09 -21.65
C ASP A 434 16.58 5.73 -21.83
N HIS A 435 15.86 5.61 -22.95
CA HIS A 435 14.95 4.49 -23.17
C HIS A 435 15.69 3.16 -23.40
N ASP A 436 16.91 3.20 -23.96
CA ASP A 436 17.73 1.99 -24.13
C ASP A 436 18.13 1.41 -22.78
N ARG A 437 18.59 2.27 -21.89
CA ARG A 437 18.98 1.88 -20.55
C ARG A 437 17.78 1.46 -19.67
N ALA A 438 16.64 2.15 -19.84
CA ALA A 438 15.42 1.78 -19.16
C ALA A 438 14.97 0.37 -19.53
N GLU A 439 15.00 0.04 -20.83
CA GLU A 439 14.63 -1.29 -21.32
C GLU A 439 15.55 -2.39 -20.74
N GLU A 440 16.87 -2.19 -20.77
CA GLU A 440 17.83 -3.11 -20.15
C GLU A 440 17.50 -3.38 -18.66
N LEU A 441 17.11 -2.33 -17.93
CA LEU A 441 16.78 -2.45 -16.51
C LEU A 441 15.45 -3.21 -16.27
N TYR A 442 14.45 -3.00 -17.12
CA TYR A 442 13.21 -3.79 -17.09
C TYR A 442 13.49 -5.28 -17.33
N GLU A 443 14.30 -5.59 -18.35
CA GLU A 443 14.67 -6.98 -18.65
C GLU A 443 15.45 -7.63 -17.49
N ARG A 444 16.37 -6.91 -16.88
CA ARG A 444 17.13 -7.38 -15.71
C ARG A 444 16.22 -7.62 -14.51
N ALA A 445 15.23 -6.76 -14.28
CA ALA A 445 14.25 -6.93 -13.20
C ALA A 445 13.43 -8.21 -13.40
N ILE A 446 12.92 -8.45 -14.62
CA ILE A 446 12.20 -9.70 -14.95
C ILE A 446 13.11 -10.92 -14.86
N LYS A 447 14.39 -10.80 -15.21
CA LYS A 447 15.35 -11.90 -15.05
C LYS A 447 15.58 -12.25 -13.56
N ALA A 448 15.57 -11.25 -12.68
CA ALA A 448 15.70 -11.46 -11.24
C ALA A 448 14.46 -12.14 -10.63
N ASP A 449 13.25 -11.77 -11.08
CA ASP A 449 12.00 -12.42 -10.69
C ASP A 449 11.03 -12.51 -11.89
N PRO A 450 11.03 -13.65 -12.61
CA PRO A 450 10.27 -13.81 -13.86
C PRO A 450 8.75 -13.81 -13.72
N ASN A 451 8.24 -13.98 -12.51
CA ASN A 451 6.79 -14.05 -12.22
C ASN A 451 6.29 -12.87 -11.39
N ASN A 452 7.08 -11.83 -11.24
CA ASN A 452 6.65 -10.64 -10.52
C ASN A 452 5.69 -9.81 -11.38
N ALA A 453 4.42 -9.76 -10.97
CA ALA A 453 3.38 -9.04 -11.70
C ALA A 453 3.73 -7.56 -11.92
N THR A 454 4.35 -6.90 -10.92
CA THR A 454 4.75 -5.49 -11.01
C THR A 454 5.82 -5.29 -12.07
N PHE A 455 6.83 -6.17 -12.14
CA PHE A 455 7.91 -6.03 -13.12
C PHE A 455 7.39 -6.25 -14.55
N LEU A 456 6.57 -7.30 -14.72
CA LEU A 456 5.93 -7.63 -15.99
C LEU A 456 5.02 -6.50 -16.47
N GLY A 457 4.11 -6.01 -15.61
CA GLY A 457 3.15 -4.96 -15.95
C GLY A 457 3.81 -3.59 -16.21
N SER A 458 4.86 -3.23 -15.46
CA SER A 458 5.59 -1.99 -15.70
C SER A 458 6.33 -2.01 -17.03
N TYR A 459 6.97 -3.13 -17.39
CA TYR A 459 7.62 -3.27 -18.69
C TYR A 459 6.62 -3.29 -19.84
N ALA A 460 5.47 -3.97 -19.68
CA ALA A 460 4.39 -3.93 -20.66
C ALA A 460 3.92 -2.49 -20.93
N THR A 461 3.75 -1.69 -19.88
CA THR A 461 3.37 -0.26 -20.00
C THR A 461 4.44 0.56 -20.73
N PHE A 462 5.72 0.32 -20.45
CA PHE A 462 6.83 0.96 -21.18
C PHE A 462 6.81 0.60 -22.66
N LEU A 463 6.66 -0.68 -23.01
CA LEU A 463 6.57 -1.13 -24.40
C LEU A 463 5.31 -0.63 -25.12
N THR A 464 4.23 -0.37 -24.38
CA THR A 464 3.01 0.22 -24.95
C THR A 464 3.21 1.69 -25.35
N ASN A 465 3.82 2.48 -24.47
CA ASN A 465 3.77 3.93 -24.56
C ASN A 465 5.05 4.57 -25.11
N ILE A 466 6.21 3.93 -24.89
CA ILE A 466 7.52 4.52 -25.13
C ILE A 466 8.26 3.81 -26.27
N ARG A 467 8.28 2.50 -26.25
CA ARG A 467 8.91 1.65 -27.28
C ARG A 467 7.91 0.67 -27.83
N PRO A 468 7.08 1.08 -28.83
CA PRO A 468 5.99 0.26 -29.30
C PRO A 468 6.45 -1.12 -29.81
N ASP A 469 6.39 -2.10 -28.91
CA ASP A 469 6.44 -3.53 -29.20
C ASP A 469 5.16 -4.14 -28.65
N HIS A 470 4.09 -4.03 -29.44
CA HIS A 470 2.75 -4.37 -29.00
C HIS A 470 2.55 -5.87 -28.77
N ASP A 471 3.28 -6.74 -29.49
CA ASP A 471 3.22 -8.20 -29.31
C ASP A 471 3.80 -8.59 -27.95
N ARG A 472 4.97 -8.04 -27.63
CA ARG A 472 5.64 -8.28 -26.36
C ARG A 472 4.90 -7.64 -25.18
N ALA A 473 4.34 -6.45 -25.36
CA ALA A 473 3.52 -5.78 -24.36
C ALA A 473 2.31 -6.63 -23.97
N GLU A 474 1.61 -7.18 -24.95
CA GLU A 474 0.45 -8.05 -24.72
C GLU A 474 0.83 -9.32 -23.95
N GLU A 475 1.89 -10.02 -24.38
CA GLU A 475 2.40 -11.20 -23.65
C GLU A 475 2.72 -10.88 -22.18
N LEU A 476 3.36 -9.73 -21.94
CA LEU A 476 3.74 -9.32 -20.58
C LEU A 476 2.53 -8.94 -19.73
N TYR A 477 1.51 -8.28 -20.28
CA TYR A 477 0.25 -8.04 -19.58
C TYR A 477 -0.46 -9.32 -19.19
N GLU A 478 -0.55 -10.29 -20.10
CA GLU A 478 -1.15 -11.60 -19.81
C GLU A 478 -0.41 -12.34 -18.69
N ARG A 479 0.92 -12.32 -18.73
CA ARG A 479 1.76 -12.91 -17.68
C ARG A 479 1.58 -12.17 -16.35
N ALA A 480 1.52 -10.84 -16.36
CA ALA A 480 1.30 -10.03 -15.16
C ALA A 480 -0.04 -10.37 -14.49
N ILE A 481 -1.13 -10.45 -15.27
CA ILE A 481 -2.46 -10.83 -14.78
C ILE A 481 -2.51 -12.29 -14.32
N LYS A 482 -1.77 -13.19 -14.97
CA LYS A 482 -1.64 -14.58 -14.51
C LYS A 482 -0.92 -14.66 -13.17
N ALA A 483 0.09 -13.84 -12.95
CA ALA A 483 0.86 -13.79 -11.70
C ALA A 483 0.05 -13.15 -10.55
N ASP A 484 -0.69 -12.07 -10.84
CA ASP A 484 -1.60 -11.39 -9.90
C ASP A 484 -2.95 -11.08 -10.58
N PRO A 485 -3.92 -12.01 -10.52
CA PRO A 485 -5.20 -11.90 -11.23
C PRO A 485 -6.12 -10.77 -10.77
N ASN A 486 -5.85 -10.19 -9.60
CA ASN A 486 -6.66 -9.14 -8.99
C ASN A 486 -5.93 -7.80 -8.91
N ASN A 487 -4.85 -7.63 -9.67
CA ASN A 487 -4.14 -6.36 -9.73
C ASN A 487 -4.91 -5.35 -10.60
N ALA A 488 -5.68 -4.48 -9.95
CA ALA A 488 -6.51 -3.50 -10.64
C ALA A 488 -5.72 -2.62 -11.62
N THR A 489 -4.48 -2.25 -11.28
CA THR A 489 -3.64 -1.40 -12.12
C THR A 489 -3.29 -2.09 -13.44
N PHE A 490 -2.87 -3.36 -13.41
CA PHE A 490 -2.49 -4.07 -14.63
C PHE A 490 -3.69 -4.54 -15.44
N LEU A 491 -4.79 -4.90 -14.77
CA LEU A 491 -6.08 -5.13 -15.43
C LEU A 491 -6.53 -3.88 -16.20
N GLY A 492 -6.50 -2.70 -15.55
CA GLY A 492 -6.87 -1.43 -16.18
C GLY A 492 -5.91 -1.00 -17.29
N SER A 493 -4.60 -1.21 -17.13
CA SER A 493 -3.61 -0.89 -18.17
C SER A 493 -3.78 -1.78 -19.40
N TYR A 494 -4.00 -3.08 -19.20
CA TYR A 494 -4.24 -4.00 -20.30
C TYR A 494 -5.59 -3.71 -21.00
N ALA A 495 -6.64 -3.38 -20.24
CA ALA A 495 -7.90 -2.93 -20.80
C ALA A 495 -7.71 -1.68 -21.68
N THR A 496 -6.92 -0.70 -21.22
CA THR A 496 -6.60 0.51 -21.99
C THR A 496 -5.81 0.18 -23.27
N PHE A 497 -4.86 -0.75 -23.19
CA PHE A 497 -4.12 -1.25 -24.35
C PHE A 497 -5.05 -1.89 -25.37
N LEU A 498 -5.97 -2.78 -24.94
CA LEU A 498 -6.97 -3.41 -25.81
C LEU A 498 -8.02 -2.43 -26.33
N THR A 499 -8.25 -1.32 -25.67
CA THR A 499 -9.15 -0.26 -26.17
C THR A 499 -8.52 0.53 -27.31
N ASN A 500 -7.23 0.93 -27.15
CA ASN A 500 -6.63 1.97 -27.99
C ASN A 500 -5.61 1.43 -29.01
N ILE A 501 -4.92 0.32 -28.70
CA ILE A 501 -3.78 -0.17 -29.48
C ILE A 501 -4.12 -1.44 -30.25
N ARG A 502 -4.71 -2.42 -29.57
CA ARG A 502 -5.19 -3.68 -30.18
C ARG A 502 -6.66 -3.88 -29.89
N PRO A 503 -7.54 -3.27 -30.69
CA PRO A 503 -8.97 -3.24 -30.38
C PRO A 503 -9.58 -4.65 -30.19
N ASP A 504 -9.76 -5.00 -28.92
CA ASP A 504 -10.60 -6.09 -28.44
C ASP A 504 -11.49 -5.50 -27.32
N HIS A 505 -12.56 -4.85 -27.74
CA HIS A 505 -13.38 -4.04 -26.84
C HIS A 505 -14.18 -4.90 -25.85
N ASP A 506 -14.52 -6.14 -26.21
CA ASP A 506 -15.25 -7.06 -25.30
C ASP A 506 -14.33 -7.50 -24.16
N ARG A 507 -13.10 -7.88 -24.49
CA ARG A 507 -12.09 -8.24 -23.48
C ARG A 507 -11.65 -7.02 -22.64
N ALA A 508 -11.55 -5.83 -23.26
CA ALA A 508 -11.25 -4.60 -22.54
C ALA A 508 -12.31 -4.29 -21.48
N GLU A 509 -13.58 -4.42 -21.84
CA GLU A 509 -14.71 -4.21 -20.92
C GLU A 509 -14.67 -5.19 -19.75
N GLU A 510 -14.51 -6.50 -20.00
CA GLU A 510 -14.34 -7.52 -18.94
C GLU A 510 -13.19 -7.16 -17.98
N LEU A 511 -12.06 -6.71 -18.52
CA LEU A 511 -10.89 -6.35 -17.73
C LEU A 511 -11.12 -5.08 -16.89
N TYR A 512 -11.82 -4.07 -17.42
CA TYR A 512 -12.20 -2.89 -16.65
C TYR A 512 -13.15 -3.24 -15.50
N GLU A 513 -14.16 -4.06 -15.74
CA GLU A 513 -15.08 -4.52 -14.70
C GLU A 513 -14.34 -5.29 -13.61
N ARG A 514 -13.44 -6.19 -13.98
CA ARG A 514 -12.58 -6.90 -13.02
C ARG A 514 -11.67 -5.94 -12.26
N ALA A 515 -11.11 -4.94 -12.92
CA ALA A 515 -10.25 -3.93 -12.29
C ALA A 515 -11.02 -3.10 -11.26
N ILE A 516 -12.24 -2.67 -11.60
CA ILE A 516 -13.14 -1.92 -10.71
C ILE A 516 -13.58 -2.78 -9.53
N LYS A 517 -13.88 -4.06 -9.77
CA LYS A 517 -14.22 -5.00 -8.70
C LYS A 517 -13.04 -5.24 -7.75
N ALA A 518 -11.81 -5.30 -8.28
CA ALA A 518 -10.60 -5.49 -7.48
C ALA A 518 -10.25 -4.23 -6.66
N ASP A 519 -10.41 -3.04 -7.23
CA ASP A 519 -10.22 -1.76 -6.56
C ASP A 519 -11.17 -0.70 -7.11
N PRO A 520 -12.31 -0.47 -6.47
CA PRO A 520 -13.31 0.52 -6.91
C PRO A 520 -12.86 1.97 -6.71
N ASN A 521 -11.75 2.22 -6.00
CA ASN A 521 -11.29 3.56 -5.64
C ASN A 521 -10.17 4.07 -6.57
N LYS A 522 -10.09 3.59 -7.81
CA LYS A 522 -9.11 4.03 -8.81
C LYS A 522 -9.74 4.97 -9.85
N PRO A 523 -9.62 6.31 -9.68
CA PRO A 523 -10.25 7.29 -10.59
C PRO A 523 -9.84 7.13 -12.05
N MET A 524 -8.58 6.79 -12.31
CA MET A 524 -8.06 6.55 -13.67
C MET A 524 -8.77 5.39 -14.36
N ILE A 525 -9.01 4.28 -13.66
CA ILE A 525 -9.68 3.10 -14.23
C ILE A 525 -11.13 3.42 -14.53
N LEU A 526 -11.83 4.07 -13.59
CA LEU A 526 -13.21 4.53 -13.77
C LEU A 526 -13.32 5.50 -14.95
N GLY A 527 -12.39 6.46 -15.05
CA GLY A 527 -12.34 7.41 -16.16
C GLY A 527 -12.05 6.76 -17.51
N ASN A 528 -11.12 5.81 -17.58
CA ASN A 528 -10.80 5.11 -18.82
C ASN A 528 -11.94 4.19 -19.27
N TYR A 529 -12.61 3.53 -18.32
CA TYR A 529 -13.81 2.75 -18.64
C TYR A 529 -14.95 3.65 -19.12
N ALA A 530 -15.15 4.81 -18.50
CA ALA A 530 -16.11 5.80 -18.96
C ALA A 530 -15.79 6.31 -20.40
N ASN A 531 -14.51 6.44 -20.77
CA ASN A 531 -14.11 6.75 -22.15
C ASN A 531 -14.54 5.63 -23.12
N LEU A 532 -14.26 4.35 -22.78
CA LEU A 532 -14.70 3.21 -23.60
C LEU A 532 -16.21 3.19 -23.78
N LEU A 533 -16.97 3.39 -22.69
CA LEU A 533 -18.42 3.47 -22.72
C LEU A 533 -18.92 4.67 -23.57
N THR A 534 -18.24 5.82 -23.51
CA THR A 534 -18.60 7.01 -24.28
C THR A 534 -18.35 6.81 -25.76
N ASP A 535 -17.15 6.38 -26.14
CA ASP A 535 -16.66 6.44 -27.52
C ASP A 535 -16.98 5.18 -28.31
N ILE A 536 -17.00 4.03 -27.66
CA ILE A 536 -17.15 2.71 -28.31
C ILE A 536 -18.53 2.13 -28.06
N ARG A 537 -18.93 1.94 -26.79
CA ARG A 537 -20.21 1.30 -26.43
C ARG A 537 -21.42 2.21 -26.62
N ARG A 538 -21.21 3.54 -26.60
CA ARG A 538 -22.26 4.55 -26.67
C ARG A 538 -23.23 4.51 -25.50
N ASP A 539 -22.82 3.90 -24.37
CA ASP A 539 -23.58 3.96 -23.12
C ASP A 539 -23.18 5.21 -22.32
N HIS A 540 -23.78 6.32 -22.73
CA HIS A 540 -23.46 7.62 -22.16
C HIS A 540 -24.01 7.82 -20.73
N ASP A 541 -25.02 7.07 -20.32
CA ASP A 541 -25.59 7.14 -18.97
C ASP A 541 -24.63 6.50 -17.98
N GLN A 542 -24.15 5.31 -18.28
CA GLN A 542 -23.18 4.60 -17.47
C GLN A 542 -21.81 5.32 -17.46
N ALA A 543 -21.39 5.86 -18.61
CA ALA A 543 -20.17 6.64 -18.70
C ALA A 543 -20.21 7.87 -17.76
N GLU A 544 -21.33 8.61 -17.76
CA GLU A 544 -21.51 9.76 -16.88
C GLU A 544 -21.46 9.38 -15.40
N GLU A 545 -22.03 8.25 -15.03
CA GLU A 545 -21.98 7.74 -13.67
C GLU A 545 -20.54 7.43 -13.24
N TYR A 546 -19.75 6.74 -14.06
CA TYR A 546 -18.34 6.45 -13.76
C TYR A 546 -17.48 7.70 -13.70
N TYR A 547 -17.69 8.70 -14.54
CA TYR A 547 -16.99 9.99 -14.40
C TYR A 547 -17.31 10.67 -13.07
N LYS A 548 -18.57 10.67 -12.64
CA LYS A 548 -18.99 11.24 -11.34
C LYS A 548 -18.37 10.47 -10.17
N GLN A 549 -18.35 9.14 -10.24
CA GLN A 549 -17.69 8.32 -9.23
C GLN A 549 -16.20 8.63 -9.15
N ALA A 550 -15.50 8.69 -10.29
CA ALA A 550 -14.08 9.03 -10.35
C ALA A 550 -13.80 10.41 -9.72
N LEU A 551 -14.62 11.42 -10.01
CA LEU A 551 -14.49 12.77 -9.45
C LEU A 551 -14.94 12.88 -7.98
N THR A 552 -15.72 11.94 -7.47
CA THR A 552 -16.03 11.84 -6.04
C THR A 552 -14.80 11.36 -5.26
N ILE A 553 -14.03 10.43 -5.85
CA ILE A 553 -12.81 9.90 -5.25
C ILE A 553 -11.66 10.91 -5.38
N ASP A 554 -11.44 11.44 -6.58
CA ASP A 554 -10.42 12.46 -6.87
C ASP A 554 -11.04 13.67 -7.60
N PRO A 555 -11.51 14.68 -6.85
CA PRO A 555 -12.12 15.88 -7.41
C PRO A 555 -11.18 16.73 -8.27
N ASN A 556 -9.87 16.46 -8.21
CA ASN A 556 -8.84 17.23 -8.93
C ASN A 556 -8.15 16.41 -10.04
N ASN A 557 -8.73 15.32 -10.49
CA ASN A 557 -8.22 14.56 -11.62
C ASN A 557 -8.45 15.30 -12.93
N ALA A 558 -7.40 15.97 -13.44
CA ALA A 558 -7.51 16.80 -14.65
C ALA A 558 -7.97 15.99 -15.88
N ALA A 559 -7.49 14.73 -16.03
CA ALA A 559 -7.87 13.89 -17.16
C ALA A 559 -9.35 13.52 -17.13
N VAL A 560 -9.87 13.12 -15.97
CA VAL A 560 -11.31 12.81 -15.80
C VAL A 560 -12.17 14.05 -15.99
N LEU A 561 -11.76 15.20 -15.43
CA LEU A 561 -12.46 16.48 -15.59
C LEU A 561 -12.58 16.86 -17.07
N GLY A 562 -11.47 16.79 -17.84
CA GLY A 562 -11.44 17.12 -19.26
C GLY A 562 -12.27 16.18 -20.12
N ASN A 563 -12.21 14.87 -19.88
CA ASN A 563 -12.96 13.87 -20.62
C ASN A 563 -14.48 13.95 -20.30
N TYR A 564 -14.85 14.19 -19.05
CA TYR A 564 -16.24 14.43 -18.70
C TYR A 564 -16.78 15.74 -19.32
N ALA A 565 -15.96 16.78 -19.37
CA ALA A 565 -16.31 18.01 -20.07
C ALA A 565 -16.56 17.77 -21.58
N ASN A 566 -15.79 16.87 -22.22
CA ASN A 566 -16.04 16.44 -23.60
C ASN A 566 -17.40 15.74 -23.75
N LEU A 567 -17.74 14.79 -22.88
CA LEU A 567 -19.06 14.14 -22.88
C LEU A 567 -20.20 15.17 -22.74
N LEU A 568 -20.07 16.09 -21.78
CA LEU A 568 -21.06 17.14 -21.54
C LEU A 568 -21.20 18.11 -22.71
N THR A 569 -20.09 18.44 -23.39
CA THR A 569 -20.10 19.35 -24.56
C THR A 569 -20.77 18.70 -25.75
N ASN A 570 -20.33 17.50 -26.12
CA ASN A 570 -20.63 16.90 -27.42
C ASN A 570 -21.92 16.06 -27.39
N ILE A 571 -22.23 15.44 -26.27
CA ILE A 571 -23.30 14.45 -26.12
C ILE A 571 -24.46 15.03 -25.29
N ARG A 572 -24.19 15.41 -24.03
CA ARG A 572 -25.22 15.88 -23.09
C ARG A 572 -25.68 17.32 -23.36
N ARG A 573 -24.85 18.09 -24.08
CA ARG A 573 -25.07 19.53 -24.40
C ARG A 573 -25.24 20.40 -23.14
N ASN A 574 -24.65 19.99 -22.02
CA ASN A 574 -24.59 20.78 -20.80
C ASN A 574 -23.34 21.68 -20.80
N HIS A 575 -23.38 22.71 -21.63
CA HIS A 575 -22.22 23.54 -21.93
C HIS A 575 -21.75 24.39 -20.74
N ASN A 576 -22.63 24.72 -19.79
CA ASN A 576 -22.24 25.49 -18.59
C ASN A 576 -21.34 24.63 -17.68
N GLN A 577 -21.79 23.42 -17.38
CA GLN A 577 -21.00 22.49 -16.55
C GLN A 577 -19.71 22.06 -17.28
N ALA A 578 -19.77 21.85 -18.59
CA ALA A 578 -18.58 21.53 -19.39
C ALA A 578 -17.50 22.63 -19.28
N GLU A 579 -17.91 23.90 -19.38
CA GLU A 579 -17.00 25.03 -19.28
C GLU A 579 -16.34 25.11 -17.88
N GLU A 580 -17.11 24.89 -16.80
CA GLU A 580 -16.58 24.85 -15.44
C GLU A 580 -15.55 23.73 -15.27
N LEU A 581 -15.82 22.54 -15.81
CA LEU A 581 -14.91 21.40 -15.74
C LEU A 581 -13.63 21.63 -16.54
N TYR A 582 -13.72 22.21 -17.77
CA TYR A 582 -12.53 22.56 -18.53
C TYR A 582 -11.68 23.60 -17.80
N LYS A 583 -12.27 24.66 -17.24
CA LYS A 583 -11.54 25.65 -16.45
C LYS A 583 -10.85 25.03 -15.27
N LYS A 584 -11.53 24.11 -14.57
CA LYS A 584 -10.94 23.38 -13.44
C LYS A 584 -9.81 22.46 -13.90
N ALA A 585 -9.98 21.69 -14.98
CA ALA A 585 -8.94 20.84 -15.54
C ALA A 585 -7.70 21.65 -15.93
N LEU A 586 -7.89 22.79 -16.60
CA LEU A 586 -6.81 23.68 -17.05
C LEU A 586 -6.18 24.50 -15.90
N THR A 587 -6.85 24.64 -14.76
CA THR A 587 -6.24 25.20 -13.54
C THR A 587 -5.27 24.21 -12.92
N ILE A 588 -5.58 22.91 -13.00
CA ILE A 588 -4.75 21.81 -12.46
C ILE A 588 -3.60 21.49 -13.42
N ASP A 589 -3.92 21.34 -14.72
CA ASP A 589 -2.96 21.09 -15.80
C ASP A 589 -3.05 22.17 -16.89
N PRO A 590 -2.36 23.32 -16.72
CA PRO A 590 -2.42 24.45 -17.64
C PRO A 590 -1.79 24.18 -19.02
N ASN A 591 -1.03 23.09 -19.12
CA ASN A 591 -0.25 22.75 -20.32
C ASN A 591 -0.80 21.54 -21.07
N ASN A 592 -2.05 21.16 -20.84
CA ASN A 592 -2.69 20.08 -21.60
C ASN A 592 -3.20 20.60 -22.95
N ALA A 593 -2.47 20.33 -24.01
CA ALA A 593 -2.79 20.81 -25.36
C ALA A 593 -4.18 20.34 -25.83
N THR A 594 -4.56 19.10 -25.53
CA THR A 594 -5.86 18.53 -25.89
C THR A 594 -7.01 19.27 -25.22
N PHE A 595 -6.91 19.52 -23.91
CA PHE A 595 -7.96 20.23 -23.17
C PHE A 595 -8.05 21.70 -23.56
N LEU A 596 -6.91 22.36 -23.85
CA LEU A 596 -6.89 23.70 -24.40
C LEU A 596 -7.61 23.74 -25.74
N GLY A 597 -7.35 22.80 -26.66
CA GLY A 597 -8.02 22.70 -27.96
C GLY A 597 -9.52 22.41 -27.82
N ASN A 598 -9.92 21.50 -26.97
CA ASN A 598 -11.34 21.18 -26.75
C ASN A 598 -12.12 22.34 -26.13
N TYR A 599 -11.49 23.05 -25.19
CA TYR A 599 -12.09 24.26 -24.62
C TYR A 599 -12.19 25.38 -25.67
N ALA A 600 -11.18 25.54 -26.53
CA ALA A 600 -11.24 26.45 -27.65
C ALA A 600 -12.39 26.11 -28.61
N ASN A 601 -12.65 24.82 -28.88
CA ASN A 601 -13.80 24.36 -29.66
C ASN A 601 -15.13 24.76 -29.01
N LEU A 602 -15.27 24.61 -27.68
CA LEU A 602 -16.46 25.07 -26.97
C LEU A 602 -16.64 26.57 -27.06
N LEU A 603 -15.56 27.35 -26.89
CA LEU A 603 -15.59 28.82 -27.01
C LEU A 603 -15.96 29.25 -28.42
N THR A 604 -15.45 28.58 -29.46
CA THR A 604 -15.76 28.86 -30.85
C THR A 604 -17.22 28.57 -31.17
N ASN A 605 -17.67 27.36 -30.93
CA ASN A 605 -18.93 26.86 -31.47
C ASN A 605 -20.14 27.23 -30.62
N ILE A 606 -19.97 27.35 -29.32
CA ILE A 606 -21.05 27.52 -28.35
C ILE A 606 -21.05 28.93 -27.76
N ARG A 607 -19.92 29.38 -27.21
CA ARG A 607 -19.83 30.69 -26.55
C ARG A 607 -19.66 31.87 -27.52
N ARG A 608 -19.22 31.58 -28.74
CA ARG A 608 -18.90 32.61 -29.78
C ARG A 608 -17.83 33.61 -29.31
N ASN A 609 -16.95 33.19 -28.40
CA ASN A 609 -15.82 33.99 -27.93
C ASN A 609 -14.58 33.65 -28.75
N HIS A 610 -14.54 34.20 -29.96
CA HIS A 610 -13.54 33.84 -30.97
C HIS A 610 -12.12 34.34 -30.64
N ASP A 611 -11.99 35.47 -29.91
CA ASP A 611 -10.68 35.98 -29.47
C ASP A 611 -10.01 35.04 -28.49
N GLN A 612 -10.76 34.63 -27.46
CA GLN A 612 -10.25 33.70 -26.47
C GLN A 612 -10.03 32.30 -27.05
N ALA A 613 -10.88 31.84 -27.97
CA ALA A 613 -10.71 30.57 -28.63
C ALA A 613 -9.38 30.51 -29.39
N GLU A 614 -9.08 31.58 -30.16
CA GLU A 614 -7.83 31.65 -30.92
C GLU A 614 -6.59 31.66 -30.02
N GLU A 615 -6.65 32.36 -28.88
CA GLU A 615 -5.58 32.35 -27.88
C GLU A 615 -5.31 30.94 -27.36
N TYR A 616 -6.37 30.16 -27.01
CA TYR A 616 -6.22 28.79 -26.54
C TYR A 616 -5.71 27.84 -27.64
N TYR A 617 -6.12 27.97 -28.91
CA TYR A 617 -5.54 27.18 -29.99
C TYR A 617 -4.04 27.46 -30.16
N LYS A 618 -3.63 28.72 -30.16
CA LYS A 618 -2.21 29.11 -30.26
C LYS A 618 -1.41 28.55 -29.06
N LYS A 619 -1.97 28.67 -27.87
CA LYS A 619 -1.34 28.12 -26.67
C LYS A 619 -1.19 26.60 -26.76
N ALA A 620 -2.22 25.88 -27.21
CA ALA A 620 -2.18 24.42 -27.38
C ALA A 620 -1.07 24.01 -28.35
N LEU A 621 -0.96 24.66 -29.50
CA LEU A 621 0.08 24.37 -30.51
C LEU A 621 1.48 24.85 -30.10
N THR A 622 1.60 25.78 -29.17
CA THR A 622 2.89 26.15 -28.57
C THR A 622 3.41 25.02 -27.65
N ILE A 623 2.50 24.28 -26.99
CA ILE A 623 2.81 23.17 -26.13
C ILE A 623 3.06 21.89 -26.92
N ASP A 624 2.16 21.57 -27.84
CA ASP A 624 2.23 20.40 -28.72
C ASP A 624 1.95 20.83 -30.19
N SER A 625 3.02 21.13 -30.92
CA SER A 625 2.95 21.60 -32.28
C SER A 625 2.39 20.58 -33.28
N ASN A 626 2.42 19.27 -32.91
CA ASN A 626 2.01 18.17 -33.79
C ASN A 626 0.67 17.55 -33.35
N ASN A 627 -0.09 18.21 -32.50
CA ASN A 627 -1.40 17.71 -32.06
C ASN A 627 -2.41 17.79 -33.22
N ALA A 628 -2.63 16.69 -33.92
CA ALA A 628 -3.49 16.61 -35.11
C ALA A 628 -4.91 17.15 -34.85
N THR A 629 -5.49 16.85 -33.66
CA THR A 629 -6.84 17.31 -33.31
C THR A 629 -6.90 18.84 -33.20
N VAL A 630 -5.90 19.45 -32.57
CA VAL A 630 -5.81 20.90 -32.38
C VAL A 630 -5.49 21.57 -33.72
N LEU A 631 -4.57 20.99 -34.50
CA LEU A 631 -4.23 21.48 -35.84
C LEU A 631 -5.47 21.57 -36.75
N CYS A 632 -6.22 20.46 -36.86
CA CYS A 632 -7.45 20.41 -37.64
C CYS A 632 -8.52 21.41 -37.14
N SER A 633 -8.70 21.49 -35.80
CA SER A 633 -9.69 22.37 -35.19
C SER A 633 -9.34 23.85 -35.44
N TYR A 634 -8.08 24.23 -35.28
CA TYR A 634 -7.63 25.61 -35.50
C TYR A 634 -7.63 25.98 -36.99
N ALA A 635 -7.21 25.06 -37.87
CA ALA A 635 -7.32 25.26 -39.30
C ALA A 635 -8.78 25.48 -39.73
N THR A 636 -9.72 24.69 -39.21
CA THR A 636 -11.17 24.87 -39.44
C THR A 636 -11.66 26.24 -38.94
N PHE A 637 -11.20 26.67 -37.75
CA PHE A 637 -11.50 27.98 -37.21
C PHE A 637 -11.01 29.10 -38.12
N LEU A 638 -9.77 29.02 -38.62
CA LEU A 638 -9.19 30.00 -39.55
C LEU A 638 -9.83 29.96 -40.92
N THR A 639 -10.42 28.85 -41.34
CA THR A 639 -11.15 28.77 -42.61
C THR A 639 -12.52 29.44 -42.54
N HIS A 640 -13.26 29.24 -41.46
CA HIS A 640 -14.68 29.58 -41.41
C HIS A 640 -15.04 30.74 -40.47
N ILE A 641 -14.24 31.01 -39.46
CA ILE A 641 -14.57 31.97 -38.40
C ILE A 641 -13.70 33.25 -38.52
N ARG A 642 -12.41 33.07 -38.69
CA ARG A 642 -11.45 34.16 -38.94
C ARG A 642 -10.63 33.84 -40.17
N PRO A 643 -11.13 34.13 -41.37
CA PRO A 643 -10.49 33.70 -42.59
C PRO A 643 -9.03 34.12 -42.71
N ASP A 644 -8.15 33.13 -42.59
CA ASP A 644 -6.72 33.17 -42.89
C ASP A 644 -6.39 31.87 -43.62
N HIS A 645 -6.65 31.85 -44.91
CA HIS A 645 -6.58 30.63 -45.71
C HIS A 645 -5.14 30.12 -45.85
N ASP A 646 -4.17 31.02 -45.92
CA ASP A 646 -2.75 30.65 -46.03
C ASP A 646 -2.30 29.90 -44.75
N ARG A 647 -2.63 30.44 -43.60
CA ARG A 647 -2.31 29.80 -42.32
C ARG A 647 -3.10 28.52 -42.09
N ALA A 648 -4.35 28.47 -42.49
CA ALA A 648 -5.16 27.25 -42.41
C ALA A 648 -4.55 26.12 -43.25
N GLU A 649 -4.10 26.43 -44.50
CA GLU A 649 -3.44 25.46 -45.37
C GLU A 649 -2.14 24.94 -44.79
N GLU A 650 -1.32 25.81 -44.16
CA GLU A 650 -0.12 25.38 -43.43
C GLU A 650 -0.43 24.39 -42.31
N LEU A 651 -1.46 24.67 -41.50
CA LEU A 651 -1.85 23.80 -40.39
C LEU A 651 -2.41 22.44 -40.87
N TYR A 652 -3.12 22.41 -42.00
CA TYR A 652 -3.60 21.14 -42.57
C TYR A 652 -2.46 20.29 -43.17
N LYS A 653 -1.34 20.90 -43.55
CA LYS A 653 -0.16 20.20 -44.09
C LYS A 653 0.76 19.65 -43.01
N GLN A 654 0.72 20.22 -41.81
CA GLN A 654 1.40 19.69 -40.64
C GLN A 654 0.68 18.46 -40.09
#